data_55b7e1f3f8f48910f61daa3b79c7ded5
#
_entry.id   55b7e1f3f8f48910f61daa3b79c7ded5
#
_cell.length_a   1.000
_cell.length_b   1.000
_cell.length_c   1.000
_cell.angle_alpha   90.00
_cell.angle_beta   90.00
_cell.angle_gamma   90.00
#
_symmetry.space_group_name_H-M   'P 1'
#
loop_
_entity.id
_entity.type
_entity.pdbx_description
1 polymer ?
#
loop_
_entity_poly.entity_id
_entity_poly.type
_entity_poly.pdbx_seq_one_letter_code
_entity_poly.pdbx_strand_id
1 'polypeptide(L)'
;MRRPGLGAVLSGLLVFEVANASYLAAFDSATIFYHAQVVAHLVAGLLLAVLLAVRAGPALWRSLRTYDGVPRRMLMVIAALAAVVAIGTALRLADTGTASPFRALLWTHVVSSLLALAASAVLWIQGGGGDRARRAAFGLAAAILLPVAVRSYEWIRPAYVARIENPATPPLTPFQEGAGQESPFFPSSVTTADGRYVPEDFFLESKACGNRGCHPDITAQWSSSMHHFSSFNNQWYRKSIEYMQEVVGTKPSKWCGGCHDQSVLLTGRMDTPIVQQIDTPQAQAGIGCLVCHSIAHVRDTMGQGGYVLEYPQMHKLVASGNPVLHALHDYMVRLDPGPHKATMLKRFHRESRAEFCSACHKVHLDVPVNHYRWFRGFDEYDAWQGSGVSGQGARAFYYPDKPKDCGDCHMPLVASKDAANRDGFVHSHRFPAANTAVPFANHDAPQLKVTQDFLQANIVTVDIFAASESEPAPVREGAAAAPPRGAPAAAEADEPRASTMVPEMAEPPPAAAAGAPSHPVTLLAPLNRAARFLRPGGTYRVDVVARTRGVGHFFPGGTVDAFDVWLELKGEDAAGTIFFWSGRVEDDGRGPVEAGAHRYRTLLIDANGNPINKRNAWAARALVYARLIPPGAADVARFRVTVPPDARGPITLTARMNYRKFSWWNTQFSFAGVRDPSLTGFALSPEADDGRWLFNGDTRHVSGAIKAIPDLPITVVAQDHVTLELVDRRAASAGRPAAPQPQAFDRERWNDYGIGMFLQGDFVAAKRAFETVNRVDPRYAPGFVNLGRVLVQEGDHAAALKVLGQALAIDPGIASGHYFTALALKARGQYDEAIEHLRAAAAQYPRDKVVRNQIGRLLFLKRSHHEAIAEFEQTLAVDPEDLTAHYNLMLCYRALGDAGAEQREETLYTRFKADESAQAITGSYRRLNPEDNLERQPIHEHGDARVAAHRNPGGATGR
;
A
#
# COMPACT_ATOMS: atom_id res chain seq x y z
N MET A 1 -53.58 -45.89 -5.32
CA MET A 1 -52.14 -45.88 -4.95
C MET A 1 -51.96 -46.55 -3.60
N ARG A 2 -51.21 -47.66 -3.53
CA ARG A 2 -50.90 -48.29 -2.23
C ARG A 2 -50.01 -47.32 -1.43
N ARG A 3 -50.37 -46.97 -0.22
CA ARG A 3 -49.52 -46.15 0.69
C ARG A 3 -48.15 -46.85 0.85
N PRO A 4 -47.03 -46.15 0.60
CA PRO A 4 -45.70 -46.78 0.81
C PRO A 4 -45.61 -47.28 2.26
N GLY A 5 -45.13 -48.51 2.45
CA GLY A 5 -44.89 -49.03 3.81
C GLY A 5 -43.79 -48.23 4.51
N LEU A 6 -43.85 -48.12 5.84
CA LEU A 6 -42.90 -47.33 6.67
C LEU A 6 -41.42 -47.64 6.38
N GLY A 7 -41.10 -48.88 5.96
CA GLY A 7 -39.77 -49.29 5.54
C GLY A 7 -39.29 -48.63 4.24
N ALA A 8 -40.21 -48.41 3.29
CA ALA A 8 -39.90 -47.73 2.04
C ALA A 8 -39.64 -46.24 2.28
N VAL A 9 -40.38 -45.63 3.21
CA VAL A 9 -40.17 -44.22 3.62
C VAL A 9 -38.81 -44.06 4.29
N LEU A 10 -38.44 -44.92 5.25
CA LEU A 10 -37.13 -44.93 5.91
C LEU A 10 -35.97 -45.06 4.89
N SER A 11 -36.09 -45.99 3.96
CA SER A 11 -35.07 -46.19 2.92
C SER A 11 -34.95 -44.97 1.99
N GLY A 12 -36.07 -44.37 1.61
CA GLY A 12 -36.10 -43.13 0.80
C GLY A 12 -35.43 -41.94 1.50
N LEU A 13 -35.76 -41.73 2.75
CA LEU A 13 -35.13 -40.67 3.56
C LEU A 13 -33.63 -40.89 3.73
N LEU A 14 -33.19 -42.13 3.99
CA LEU A 14 -31.78 -42.45 4.13
C LEU A 14 -30.99 -42.19 2.83
N VAL A 15 -31.55 -42.63 1.68
CA VAL A 15 -30.93 -42.35 0.38
C VAL A 15 -30.84 -40.84 0.11
N PHE A 16 -31.93 -40.12 0.39
CA PHE A 16 -31.96 -38.67 0.26
C PHE A 16 -30.89 -38.01 1.14
N GLU A 17 -30.80 -38.37 2.42
CA GLU A 17 -29.83 -37.82 3.36
C GLU A 17 -28.38 -38.06 2.92
N VAL A 18 -28.03 -39.26 2.47
CA VAL A 18 -26.69 -39.58 1.99
C VAL A 18 -26.36 -38.78 0.73
N ALA A 19 -27.29 -38.68 -0.23
CA ALA A 19 -27.09 -37.92 -1.46
C ALA A 19 -26.97 -36.42 -1.18
N ASN A 20 -27.84 -35.91 -0.31
CA ASN A 20 -27.84 -34.51 0.06
C ASN A 20 -26.58 -34.12 0.88
N ALA A 21 -26.18 -34.93 1.86
CA ALA A 21 -24.94 -34.72 2.60
C ALA A 21 -23.71 -34.74 1.68
N SER A 22 -23.69 -35.65 0.69
CA SER A 22 -22.64 -35.68 -0.33
C SER A 22 -22.60 -34.42 -1.18
N TYR A 23 -23.76 -33.91 -1.58
CA TYR A 23 -23.88 -32.64 -2.31
C TYR A 23 -23.37 -31.46 -1.47
N LEU A 24 -23.83 -31.34 -0.21
CA LEU A 24 -23.42 -30.25 0.70
C LEU A 24 -21.91 -30.30 1.02
N ALA A 25 -21.33 -31.51 1.12
CA ALA A 25 -19.90 -31.69 1.31
C ALA A 25 -19.07 -31.37 0.07
N ALA A 26 -19.65 -31.56 -1.13
CA ALA A 26 -18.98 -31.30 -2.41
C ALA A 26 -18.94 -29.81 -2.79
N PHE A 27 -19.98 -29.06 -2.48
CA PHE A 27 -20.19 -27.71 -3.00
C PHE A 27 -20.35 -26.66 -1.87
N ASP A 28 -19.89 -25.43 -2.12
CA ASP A 28 -20.10 -24.23 -1.28
C ASP A 28 -20.79 -23.14 -2.12
N SER A 29 -21.95 -23.43 -2.68
CA SER A 29 -22.65 -22.52 -3.58
C SER A 29 -23.59 -21.57 -2.82
N ALA A 30 -23.44 -20.28 -2.98
CA ALA A 30 -24.32 -19.26 -2.37
C ALA A 30 -25.63 -19.10 -3.16
N THR A 31 -26.31 -20.22 -3.49
CA THR A 31 -27.57 -20.24 -4.22
C THR A 31 -28.75 -20.60 -3.32
N ILE A 32 -29.95 -20.15 -3.68
CA ILE A 32 -31.19 -20.52 -2.99
C ILE A 32 -31.36 -22.05 -2.96
N PHE A 33 -30.97 -22.73 -4.04
CA PHE A 33 -31.02 -24.19 -4.11
C PHE A 33 -30.13 -24.84 -3.05
N TYR A 34 -28.89 -24.39 -2.89
CA TYR A 34 -27.96 -24.94 -1.89
C TYR A 34 -28.53 -24.78 -0.48
N HIS A 35 -28.98 -23.57 -0.13
CA HIS A 35 -29.54 -23.30 1.20
C HIS A 35 -30.85 -24.07 1.45
N ALA A 36 -31.66 -24.30 0.41
CA ALA A 36 -32.80 -25.20 0.51
C ALA A 36 -32.37 -26.65 0.82
N GLN A 37 -31.24 -27.12 0.26
CA GLN A 37 -30.68 -28.41 0.58
C GLN A 37 -30.14 -28.51 2.00
N VAL A 38 -29.55 -27.44 2.54
CA VAL A 38 -29.12 -27.36 3.96
C VAL A 38 -30.32 -27.52 4.90
N VAL A 39 -31.42 -26.80 4.63
CA VAL A 39 -32.66 -26.91 5.39
C VAL A 39 -33.29 -28.29 5.24
N ALA A 40 -33.31 -28.85 4.00
CA ALA A 40 -33.81 -30.16 3.74
C ALA A 40 -33.02 -31.26 4.47
N HIS A 41 -31.71 -31.16 4.56
CA HIS A 41 -30.85 -32.05 5.36
C HIS A 41 -31.25 -32.02 6.85
N LEU A 42 -31.42 -30.83 7.42
CA LEU A 42 -31.84 -30.71 8.81
C LEU A 42 -33.21 -31.35 9.07
N VAL A 43 -34.21 -31.04 8.22
CA VAL A 43 -35.59 -31.52 8.39
C VAL A 43 -35.69 -33.03 8.17
N ALA A 44 -35.10 -33.54 7.08
CA ALA A 44 -35.12 -34.96 6.77
C ALA A 44 -34.30 -35.79 7.76
N GLY A 45 -33.17 -35.24 8.24
CA GLY A 45 -32.35 -35.86 9.30
C GLY A 45 -33.10 -35.99 10.62
N LEU A 46 -33.85 -34.95 11.03
CA LEU A 46 -34.71 -35.02 12.22
C LEU A 46 -35.85 -36.06 12.05
N LEU A 47 -36.50 -36.08 10.92
CA LEU A 47 -37.53 -37.07 10.58
C LEU A 47 -36.96 -38.50 10.63
N LEU A 48 -35.78 -38.67 9.99
CA LEU A 48 -35.08 -39.96 10.00
C LEU A 48 -34.71 -40.39 11.44
N ALA A 49 -34.22 -39.51 12.27
CA ALA A 49 -33.89 -39.77 13.66
C ALA A 49 -35.10 -40.25 14.46
N VAL A 50 -36.27 -39.59 14.34
CA VAL A 50 -37.52 -39.98 14.97
C VAL A 50 -37.97 -41.35 14.49
N LEU A 51 -37.98 -41.59 13.18
CA LEU A 51 -38.41 -42.84 12.61
C LEU A 51 -37.46 -44.02 12.98
N LEU A 52 -36.15 -43.75 13.06
CA LEU A 52 -35.18 -44.75 13.54
C LEU A 52 -35.39 -45.06 15.03
N ALA A 53 -35.62 -44.07 15.88
CA ALA A 53 -35.88 -44.28 17.31
C ALA A 53 -37.12 -45.13 17.51
N VAL A 54 -38.23 -44.85 16.81
CA VAL A 54 -39.52 -45.55 16.94
C VAL A 54 -39.45 -46.97 16.35
N ARG A 55 -38.82 -47.18 15.20
CA ARG A 55 -38.83 -48.45 14.46
C ARG A 55 -37.62 -49.33 14.72
N ALA A 56 -36.43 -48.78 14.64
CA ALA A 56 -35.16 -49.50 14.77
C ALA A 56 -34.76 -49.75 16.23
N GLY A 57 -35.12 -48.87 17.17
CA GLY A 57 -34.82 -48.99 18.57
C GLY A 57 -35.35 -50.30 19.20
N PRO A 58 -36.66 -50.60 19.11
CA PRO A 58 -37.21 -51.86 19.62
C PRO A 58 -36.70 -53.09 18.91
N ALA A 59 -36.40 -53.01 17.58
CA ALA A 59 -35.82 -54.09 16.82
C ALA A 59 -34.37 -54.39 17.22
N LEU A 60 -33.56 -53.35 17.41
CA LEU A 60 -32.18 -53.42 17.88
C LEU A 60 -32.10 -54.03 19.28
N TRP A 61 -32.93 -53.57 20.20
CA TRP A 61 -33.03 -54.10 21.56
C TRP A 61 -33.34 -55.59 21.59
N ARG A 62 -34.29 -56.09 20.75
CA ARG A 62 -34.60 -57.50 20.59
C ARG A 62 -33.41 -58.27 19.99
N SER A 63 -32.79 -57.74 18.91
CA SER A 63 -31.65 -58.36 18.25
C SER A 63 -30.43 -58.52 19.13
N LEU A 64 -30.12 -57.52 19.97
CA LEU A 64 -29.02 -57.59 20.95
C LEU A 64 -29.23 -58.73 21.99
N ARG A 65 -30.50 -59.07 22.30
CA ARG A 65 -30.84 -60.15 23.25
C ARG A 65 -30.87 -61.54 22.60
N THR A 66 -31.16 -61.68 21.33
CA THR A 66 -31.40 -62.92 20.63
C THR A 66 -30.26 -63.49 19.80
N TYR A 67 -29.29 -62.65 19.42
CA TYR A 67 -28.15 -63.09 18.60
C TYR A 67 -26.93 -63.51 19.43
N ASP A 68 -26.35 -64.69 19.14
CA ASP A 68 -25.27 -65.34 19.89
C ASP A 68 -23.83 -65.07 19.41
N GLY A 69 -23.63 -64.27 18.39
CA GLY A 69 -22.31 -63.94 17.86
C GLY A 69 -21.71 -62.65 18.40
N VAL A 70 -20.60 -62.69 19.18
CA VAL A 70 -19.88 -61.52 19.75
C VAL A 70 -19.55 -60.46 18.72
N PRO A 71 -18.97 -60.78 17.53
CA PRO A 71 -18.59 -59.77 16.53
C PRO A 71 -19.80 -58.95 16.01
N ARG A 72 -20.95 -59.64 15.81
CA ARG A 72 -22.16 -59.01 15.25
C ARG A 72 -22.85 -58.13 16.30
N ARG A 73 -22.87 -58.58 17.58
CA ARG A 73 -23.36 -57.77 18.70
C ARG A 73 -22.53 -56.50 18.88
N MET A 74 -21.20 -56.63 18.80
CA MET A 74 -20.30 -55.50 18.89
C MET A 74 -20.54 -54.47 17.76
N LEU A 75 -20.74 -54.92 16.54
CA LEU A 75 -21.04 -54.10 15.36
C LEU A 75 -22.42 -53.41 15.50
N MET A 76 -23.42 -54.08 16.05
CA MET A 76 -24.73 -53.46 16.35
C MET A 76 -24.62 -52.37 17.41
N VAL A 77 -23.82 -52.57 18.47
CA VAL A 77 -23.58 -51.58 19.50
C VAL A 77 -22.84 -50.39 18.94
N ILE A 78 -21.81 -50.60 18.16
CA ILE A 78 -21.07 -49.53 17.46
C ILE A 78 -22.00 -48.71 16.59
N ALA A 79 -22.82 -49.32 15.75
CA ALA A 79 -23.79 -48.64 14.87
C ALA A 79 -24.78 -47.79 15.69
N ALA A 80 -25.29 -48.34 16.77
CA ALA A 80 -26.24 -47.64 17.66
C ALA A 80 -25.61 -46.45 18.39
N LEU A 81 -24.43 -46.63 18.97
CA LEU A 81 -23.72 -45.58 19.67
C LEU A 81 -23.33 -44.46 18.68
N ALA A 82 -22.80 -44.81 17.51
CA ALA A 82 -22.44 -43.84 16.48
C ALA A 82 -23.67 -43.04 15.99
N ALA A 83 -24.83 -43.70 15.83
CA ALA A 83 -26.08 -43.01 15.46
C ALA A 83 -26.58 -42.07 16.58
N VAL A 84 -26.47 -42.45 17.84
CA VAL A 84 -26.83 -41.58 18.98
C VAL A 84 -25.93 -40.36 19.03
N VAL A 85 -24.61 -40.53 18.86
CA VAL A 85 -23.65 -39.43 18.78
C VAL A 85 -23.95 -38.51 17.56
N ALA A 86 -24.23 -39.11 16.41
CA ALA A 86 -24.58 -38.34 15.20
C ALA A 86 -25.86 -37.50 15.42
N ILE A 87 -26.90 -38.07 15.99
CA ILE A 87 -28.14 -37.34 16.31
C ILE A 87 -27.92 -36.24 17.35
N GLY A 88 -27.21 -36.54 18.43
CA GLY A 88 -26.92 -35.59 19.50
C GLY A 88 -26.10 -34.40 19.00
N THR A 89 -25.10 -34.66 18.15
CA THR A 89 -24.28 -33.60 17.52
C THR A 89 -25.07 -32.81 16.48
N ALA A 90 -25.96 -33.46 15.70
CA ALA A 90 -26.85 -32.77 14.75
C ALA A 90 -27.79 -31.79 15.46
N LEU A 91 -28.42 -32.20 16.57
CA LEU A 91 -29.28 -31.32 17.37
C LEU A 91 -28.49 -30.11 17.91
N ARG A 92 -27.26 -30.32 18.34
CA ARG A 92 -26.41 -29.23 18.82
C ARG A 92 -25.97 -28.31 17.65
N LEU A 93 -25.61 -28.85 16.50
CA LEU A 93 -25.25 -28.08 15.30
C LEU A 93 -26.44 -27.28 14.76
N ALA A 94 -27.67 -27.77 14.85
CA ALA A 94 -28.88 -27.03 14.49
C ALA A 94 -29.04 -25.74 15.30
N ASP A 95 -28.56 -25.72 16.55
CA ASP A 95 -28.56 -24.53 17.43
C ASP A 95 -27.33 -23.65 17.20
N THR A 96 -26.12 -24.29 17.22
CA THR A 96 -24.84 -23.54 17.19
C THR A 96 -24.33 -23.20 15.79
N GLY A 97 -24.76 -23.92 14.77
CA GLY A 97 -24.24 -23.87 13.41
C GLY A 97 -22.87 -24.56 13.26
N THR A 98 -22.24 -24.39 12.07
CA THR A 98 -20.98 -25.08 11.68
C THR A 98 -19.79 -24.14 11.60
N ALA A 99 -19.86 -22.93 12.17
CA ALA A 99 -18.79 -21.95 12.21
C ALA A 99 -17.50 -22.50 12.87
N SER A 100 -16.37 -21.80 12.65
CA SER A 100 -15.03 -22.23 13.11
C SER A 100 -14.95 -22.74 14.55
N PRO A 101 -15.58 -22.13 15.55
CA PRO A 101 -15.55 -22.62 16.94
C PRO A 101 -16.20 -24.01 17.11
N PHE A 102 -17.08 -24.40 16.20
CA PHE A 102 -17.84 -25.65 16.26
C PHE A 102 -17.37 -26.72 15.27
N ARG A 103 -16.22 -26.53 14.64
CA ARG A 103 -15.65 -27.48 13.67
C ARG A 103 -15.44 -28.88 14.23
N ALA A 104 -14.99 -29.00 15.48
CA ALA A 104 -14.84 -30.28 16.13
C ALA A 104 -16.17 -31.03 16.25
N LEU A 105 -17.26 -30.29 16.57
CA LEU A 105 -18.60 -30.82 16.64
C LEU A 105 -19.11 -31.29 15.26
N LEU A 106 -18.86 -30.51 14.19
CA LEU A 106 -19.18 -30.88 12.82
C LEU A 106 -18.45 -32.16 12.40
N TRP A 107 -17.14 -32.26 12.63
CA TRP A 107 -16.39 -33.46 12.33
C TRP A 107 -16.86 -34.66 13.12
N THR A 108 -17.23 -34.47 14.40
CA THR A 108 -17.81 -35.54 15.22
C THR A 108 -19.14 -36.02 14.59
N HIS A 109 -20.00 -35.11 14.11
CA HIS A 109 -21.24 -35.45 13.41
C HIS A 109 -20.96 -36.25 12.14
N VAL A 110 -20.06 -35.79 11.28
CA VAL A 110 -19.71 -36.45 10.00
C VAL A 110 -19.14 -37.85 10.25
N VAL A 111 -18.10 -37.95 11.12
CA VAL A 111 -17.42 -39.23 11.40
C VAL A 111 -18.37 -40.24 12.03
N SER A 112 -19.18 -39.81 12.99
CA SER A 112 -20.15 -40.70 13.64
C SER A 112 -21.26 -41.14 12.69
N SER A 113 -21.74 -40.30 11.78
CA SER A 113 -22.70 -40.62 10.74
C SER A 113 -22.13 -41.63 9.76
N LEU A 114 -20.91 -41.45 9.27
CA LEU A 114 -20.22 -42.38 8.39
C LEU A 114 -19.97 -43.73 9.08
N LEU A 115 -19.58 -43.73 10.35
CA LEU A 115 -19.36 -44.93 11.13
C LEU A 115 -20.68 -45.72 11.31
N ALA A 116 -21.78 -45.02 11.63
CA ALA A 116 -23.10 -45.62 11.75
C ALA A 116 -23.58 -46.26 10.42
N LEU A 117 -23.38 -45.57 9.31
CA LEU A 117 -23.73 -46.06 7.95
C LEU A 117 -22.86 -47.25 7.57
N ALA A 118 -21.55 -47.19 7.78
CA ALA A 118 -20.64 -48.27 7.44
C ALA A 118 -20.94 -49.57 8.26
N ALA A 119 -21.10 -49.40 9.58
CA ALA A 119 -21.46 -50.54 10.46
C ALA A 119 -22.82 -51.12 10.07
N SER A 120 -23.82 -50.32 9.71
CA SER A 120 -25.14 -50.78 9.25
C SER A 120 -25.06 -51.51 7.91
N ALA A 121 -24.22 -51.04 6.99
CA ALA A 121 -24.00 -51.70 5.69
C ALA A 121 -23.36 -53.09 5.86
N VAL A 122 -22.34 -53.22 6.74
CA VAL A 122 -21.72 -54.49 7.07
C VAL A 122 -22.73 -55.47 7.70
N LEU A 123 -23.53 -55.00 8.65
CA LEU A 123 -24.60 -55.80 9.26
C LEU A 123 -25.62 -56.29 8.21
N TRP A 124 -25.99 -55.48 7.26
CA TRP A 124 -26.89 -55.82 6.18
C TRP A 124 -26.29 -56.87 5.24
N ILE A 125 -25.02 -56.73 4.86
CA ILE A 125 -24.28 -57.71 4.06
C ILE A 125 -24.21 -59.06 4.77
N GLN A 126 -23.85 -59.07 6.06
CA GLN A 126 -23.83 -60.28 6.91
C GLN A 126 -25.20 -60.91 7.12
N GLY A 127 -26.29 -60.14 7.03
CA GLY A 127 -27.67 -60.61 7.12
C GLY A 127 -28.28 -61.18 5.87
N GLY A 128 -27.50 -61.43 4.84
CA GLY A 128 -27.99 -62.03 3.58
C GLY A 128 -28.56 -60.99 2.59
N GLY A 129 -28.19 -59.71 2.68
CA GLY A 129 -28.68 -58.67 1.78
C GLY A 129 -28.30 -58.81 0.29
N GLY A 130 -27.36 -59.72 -0.02
CA GLY A 130 -26.95 -60.08 -1.38
C GLY A 130 -26.58 -58.89 -2.26
N ASP A 131 -27.02 -58.87 -3.51
CA ASP A 131 -26.69 -57.81 -4.49
C ASP A 131 -27.27 -56.42 -4.15
N ARG A 132 -28.35 -56.39 -3.36
CA ARG A 132 -28.91 -55.09 -2.90
C ARG A 132 -27.99 -54.43 -1.89
N ALA A 133 -27.40 -55.17 -0.98
CA ALA A 133 -26.45 -54.63 0.01
C ALA A 133 -25.14 -54.21 -0.65
N ARG A 134 -24.66 -54.95 -1.68
CA ARG A 134 -23.48 -54.54 -2.46
C ARG A 134 -23.74 -53.26 -3.23
N ARG A 135 -24.90 -53.09 -3.87
CA ARG A 135 -25.27 -51.83 -4.57
C ARG A 135 -25.37 -50.64 -3.62
N ALA A 136 -25.91 -50.83 -2.43
CA ALA A 136 -25.97 -49.79 -1.42
C ALA A 136 -24.57 -49.41 -0.88
N ALA A 137 -23.68 -50.38 -0.67
CA ALA A 137 -22.29 -50.10 -0.29
C ALA A 137 -21.52 -49.35 -1.39
N PHE A 138 -21.76 -49.72 -2.65
CA PHE A 138 -21.19 -49.00 -3.79
C PHE A 138 -21.71 -47.57 -3.89
N GLY A 139 -23.01 -47.33 -3.70
CA GLY A 139 -23.63 -46.01 -3.65
C GLY A 139 -23.09 -45.16 -2.50
N LEU A 140 -22.85 -45.73 -1.32
CA LEU A 140 -22.23 -45.02 -0.19
C LEU A 140 -20.77 -44.67 -0.50
N ALA A 141 -20.00 -45.58 -1.11
CA ALA A 141 -18.63 -45.27 -1.52
C ALA A 141 -18.59 -44.14 -2.55
N ALA A 142 -19.50 -44.17 -3.53
CA ALA A 142 -19.61 -43.07 -4.51
C ALA A 142 -19.99 -41.74 -3.86
N ALA A 143 -20.90 -41.76 -2.90
CA ALA A 143 -21.29 -40.56 -2.15
C ALA A 143 -20.16 -39.98 -1.27
N ILE A 144 -19.20 -40.79 -0.81
CA ILE A 144 -17.99 -40.33 -0.11
C ILE A 144 -16.93 -39.86 -1.10
N LEU A 145 -16.75 -40.53 -2.22
CA LEU A 145 -15.72 -40.19 -3.21
C LEU A 145 -16.05 -38.91 -3.98
N LEU A 146 -17.33 -38.61 -4.23
CA LEU A 146 -17.72 -37.39 -4.96
C LEU A 146 -17.25 -36.09 -4.28
N PRO A 147 -17.51 -35.84 -3.00
CA PRO A 147 -16.96 -34.65 -2.31
C PRO A 147 -15.44 -34.60 -2.34
N VAL A 148 -14.77 -35.74 -2.13
CA VAL A 148 -13.30 -35.79 -2.19
C VAL A 148 -12.80 -35.43 -3.59
N ALA A 149 -13.42 -35.93 -4.65
CA ALA A 149 -13.03 -35.62 -6.02
C ALA A 149 -13.28 -34.16 -6.38
N VAL A 150 -14.43 -33.58 -6.01
CA VAL A 150 -14.77 -32.18 -6.27
C VAL A 150 -13.83 -31.27 -5.52
N ARG A 151 -13.60 -31.52 -4.21
CA ARG A 151 -12.69 -30.69 -3.39
C ARG A 151 -11.24 -30.84 -3.84
N SER A 152 -10.80 -32.01 -4.24
CA SER A 152 -9.47 -32.21 -4.82
C SER A 152 -9.31 -31.46 -6.13
N TYR A 153 -10.32 -31.48 -7.00
CA TYR A 153 -10.34 -30.73 -8.24
C TYR A 153 -10.26 -29.21 -7.96
N GLU A 154 -11.06 -28.70 -7.03
CA GLU A 154 -11.00 -27.28 -6.62
C GLU A 154 -9.62 -26.90 -6.03
N TRP A 155 -8.98 -27.84 -5.33
CA TRP A 155 -7.63 -27.62 -4.80
C TRP A 155 -6.55 -27.68 -5.87
N ILE A 156 -6.69 -28.58 -6.85
CA ILE A 156 -5.76 -28.74 -7.98
C ILE A 156 -6.05 -27.70 -9.07
N ARG A 157 -7.31 -27.25 -9.20
CA ARG A 157 -7.70 -26.22 -10.17
C ARG A 157 -6.78 -25.02 -9.99
N PRO A 158 -5.97 -24.68 -11.03
CA PRO A 158 -4.93 -23.69 -10.90
C PRO A 158 -5.49 -22.39 -10.36
N ALA A 159 -4.71 -21.75 -9.52
CA ALA A 159 -5.02 -20.43 -8.98
C ALA A 159 -5.23 -19.36 -10.06
N TYR A 160 -4.98 -19.69 -11.37
CA TYR A 160 -5.10 -18.74 -12.48
C TYR A 160 -6.49 -18.08 -12.58
N VAL A 161 -7.55 -18.78 -12.19
CA VAL A 161 -8.92 -18.21 -12.22
C VAL A 161 -9.11 -17.08 -11.18
N ALA A 162 -8.26 -17.05 -10.16
CA ALA A 162 -8.28 -16.00 -9.11
C ALA A 162 -6.99 -15.18 -9.11
N ARG A 163 -6.10 -15.41 -10.08
CA ARG A 163 -4.88 -14.65 -10.23
C ARG A 163 -5.21 -13.28 -10.82
N ILE A 164 -4.62 -12.24 -10.25
CA ILE A 164 -4.65 -10.90 -10.82
C ILE A 164 -3.50 -10.85 -11.81
N GLU A 165 -3.82 -10.72 -13.10
CA GLU A 165 -2.85 -10.74 -14.19
C GLU A 165 -2.99 -9.48 -15.04
N ASN A 166 -1.86 -8.89 -15.37
CA ASN A 166 -1.83 -7.72 -16.23
C ASN A 166 -2.13 -8.07 -17.68
N PRO A 167 -2.80 -7.20 -18.43
CA PRO A 167 -3.06 -7.43 -19.86
C PRO A 167 -1.73 -7.38 -20.63
N ALA A 168 -1.60 -8.22 -21.65
CA ALA A 168 -0.44 -8.23 -22.54
C ALA A 168 -0.25 -6.89 -23.29
N THR A 169 -1.35 -6.17 -23.50
CA THR A 169 -1.36 -4.81 -24.04
C THR A 169 -2.28 -3.97 -23.19
N PRO A 170 -1.77 -2.92 -22.51
CA PRO A 170 -2.61 -2.00 -21.77
C PRO A 170 -3.51 -1.19 -22.71
N PRO A 171 -4.57 -0.55 -22.21
CA PRO A 171 -5.42 0.34 -23.00
C PRO A 171 -4.60 1.42 -23.73
N LEU A 172 -4.79 1.56 -25.03
CA LEU A 172 -4.07 2.54 -25.84
C LEU A 172 -4.51 3.98 -25.54
N THR A 173 -5.74 4.15 -25.07
CA THR A 173 -6.32 5.44 -24.73
C THR A 173 -7.10 5.34 -23.41
N PRO A 174 -7.28 6.46 -22.68
CA PRO A 174 -8.09 6.46 -21.45
C PRO A 174 -9.56 6.09 -21.69
N PHE A 175 -10.05 6.19 -22.90
CA PHE A 175 -11.42 5.84 -23.27
C PHE A 175 -11.67 4.32 -23.38
N GLN A 176 -10.61 3.53 -23.32
CA GLN A 176 -10.65 2.05 -23.33
C GLN A 176 -10.47 1.45 -21.93
N GLU A 177 -10.20 2.26 -20.91
CA GLU A 177 -10.02 1.77 -19.55
C GLU A 177 -11.32 1.26 -18.93
N GLY A 178 -11.19 0.31 -18.00
CA GLY A 178 -12.33 -0.28 -17.31
C GLY A 178 -13.28 -1.01 -18.24
N ALA A 179 -14.53 -0.55 -18.29
CA ALA A 179 -15.55 -1.02 -19.23
C ALA A 179 -15.75 -0.05 -20.41
N GLY A 180 -14.82 0.90 -20.60
CA GLY A 180 -14.83 1.86 -21.70
C GLY A 180 -15.72 3.07 -21.48
N GLN A 181 -15.72 3.96 -22.46
CA GLN A 181 -16.38 5.26 -22.42
C GLN A 181 -17.90 5.19 -22.23
N GLU A 182 -18.53 4.10 -22.67
CA GLU A 182 -19.99 3.89 -22.58
C GLU A 182 -20.41 3.37 -21.19
N SER A 183 -19.45 3.05 -20.32
CA SER A 183 -19.75 2.64 -18.95
C SER A 183 -20.44 3.75 -18.16
N PRO A 184 -21.50 3.45 -17.40
CA PRO A 184 -22.15 4.44 -16.53
C PRO A 184 -21.21 4.95 -15.43
N PHE A 185 -20.09 4.22 -15.19
CA PHE A 185 -19.09 4.54 -14.17
C PHE A 185 -17.88 5.31 -14.71
N PHE A 186 -17.78 5.46 -16.06
CA PHE A 186 -16.67 6.18 -16.68
C PHE A 186 -16.57 7.64 -16.17
N PRO A 187 -15.37 8.15 -15.85
CA PRO A 187 -14.03 7.66 -16.15
C PRO A 187 -13.37 6.77 -15.07
N SER A 188 -14.10 6.25 -14.09
CA SER A 188 -13.59 5.22 -13.20
C SER A 188 -13.50 3.89 -13.93
N SER A 189 -12.47 3.09 -13.62
CA SER A 189 -12.30 1.75 -14.19
C SER A 189 -13.14 0.67 -13.47
N VAL A 190 -13.84 1.03 -12.39
CA VAL A 190 -14.75 0.13 -11.67
C VAL A 190 -15.93 -0.29 -12.56
N THR A 191 -16.40 -1.52 -12.38
CA THR A 191 -17.66 -1.95 -12.98
C THR A 191 -18.36 -2.99 -12.11
N THR A 192 -19.63 -3.23 -12.40
CA THR A 192 -20.38 -4.36 -11.85
C THR A 192 -20.35 -5.54 -12.84
N ALA A 193 -20.67 -6.74 -12.36
CA ALA A 193 -20.64 -7.95 -13.19
C ALA A 193 -21.56 -7.90 -14.42
N ASP A 194 -22.68 -7.15 -14.33
CA ASP A 194 -23.64 -6.97 -15.43
C ASP A 194 -23.55 -5.56 -16.08
N GLY A 195 -22.61 -4.73 -15.67
CA GLY A 195 -22.41 -3.36 -16.17
C GLY A 195 -23.49 -2.37 -15.76
N ARG A 196 -24.36 -2.70 -14.78
CA ARG A 196 -25.50 -1.90 -14.35
C ARG A 196 -25.32 -1.34 -12.95
N TYR A 197 -26.11 -0.35 -12.59
CA TYR A 197 -26.18 0.13 -11.22
C TYR A 197 -26.71 -0.95 -10.29
N VAL A 198 -26.17 -0.97 -9.05
CA VAL A 198 -26.68 -1.82 -7.96
C VAL A 198 -27.79 -1.11 -7.20
N PRO A 199 -28.65 -1.83 -6.44
CA PRO A 199 -29.67 -1.20 -5.60
C PRO A 199 -29.05 -0.24 -4.59
N GLU A 200 -29.77 0.84 -4.28
CA GLU A 200 -29.29 1.95 -3.44
C GLU A 200 -28.92 1.57 -2.01
N ASP A 201 -29.55 0.53 -1.48
CA ASP A 201 -29.36 0.04 -0.11
C ASP A 201 -28.19 -0.95 0.03
N PHE A 202 -27.63 -1.44 -1.10
CA PHE A 202 -26.62 -2.49 -1.11
C PHE A 202 -25.43 -2.22 -0.18
N PHE A 203 -24.88 -1.03 -0.18
CA PHE A 203 -23.70 -0.68 0.60
C PHE A 203 -23.98 -0.25 2.04
N LEU A 204 -25.25 -0.12 2.43
CA LEU A 204 -25.65 0.41 3.73
C LEU A 204 -25.63 -0.64 4.86
N GLU A 205 -25.52 -1.91 4.50
CA GLU A 205 -25.67 -3.06 5.40
C GLU A 205 -24.40 -3.42 6.22
N SER A 206 -23.36 -2.59 6.18
CA SER A 206 -22.12 -2.86 6.95
C SER A 206 -22.36 -3.02 8.45
N LYS A 207 -23.38 -2.37 9.00
CA LYS A 207 -23.76 -2.51 10.41
C LYS A 207 -24.35 -3.89 10.73
N ALA A 208 -25.07 -4.51 9.77
CA ALA A 208 -25.62 -5.85 9.93
C ALA A 208 -24.53 -6.91 10.05
N CYS A 209 -23.38 -6.72 9.42
CA CYS A 209 -22.22 -7.59 9.57
C CYS A 209 -21.75 -7.68 11.03
N GLY A 210 -21.98 -6.64 11.84
CA GLY A 210 -21.64 -6.56 13.27
C GLY A 210 -22.65 -7.19 14.21
N ASN A 211 -23.72 -7.83 13.72
CA ASN A 211 -24.71 -8.48 14.55
C ASN A 211 -24.08 -9.53 15.48
N ARG A 212 -24.72 -9.75 16.63
CA ARG A 212 -24.23 -10.73 17.63
C ARG A 212 -24.10 -12.12 17.02
N GLY A 213 -22.90 -12.69 17.11
CA GLY A 213 -22.56 -14.02 16.56
C GLY A 213 -22.07 -13.97 15.10
N CYS A 214 -21.94 -12.76 14.50
CA CYS A 214 -21.32 -12.52 13.20
C CYS A 214 -19.93 -11.88 13.38
N HIS A 215 -19.73 -10.61 13.01
CA HIS A 215 -18.43 -9.93 13.00
C HIS A 215 -18.39 -8.66 13.86
N PRO A 216 -18.77 -8.68 15.15
CA PRO A 216 -18.83 -7.46 15.99
C PRO A 216 -17.48 -6.79 16.17
N ASP A 217 -16.39 -7.57 16.38
CA ASP A 217 -15.05 -7.01 16.60
C ASP A 217 -14.51 -6.38 15.34
N ILE A 218 -14.66 -7.04 14.19
CA ILE A 218 -14.23 -6.54 12.87
C ILE A 218 -15.02 -5.27 12.51
N THR A 219 -16.32 -5.26 12.72
CA THR A 219 -17.18 -4.10 12.43
C THR A 219 -16.82 -2.91 13.32
N ALA A 220 -16.53 -3.13 14.60
CA ALA A 220 -16.08 -2.08 15.51
C ALA A 220 -14.72 -1.50 15.08
N GLN A 221 -13.79 -2.33 14.59
CA GLN A 221 -12.52 -1.88 14.06
C GLN A 221 -12.70 -1.06 12.77
N TRP A 222 -13.50 -1.56 11.83
CA TRP A 222 -13.80 -0.88 10.58
C TRP A 222 -14.49 0.47 10.78
N SER A 223 -15.41 0.57 11.73
CA SER A 223 -16.17 1.81 11.98
C SER A 223 -15.31 3.01 12.38
N SER A 224 -14.11 2.77 12.90
CA SER A 224 -13.10 3.79 13.23
C SER A 224 -12.06 3.98 12.11
N SER A 225 -12.05 3.15 11.07
CA SER A 225 -11.01 3.13 10.06
C SER A 225 -11.16 4.25 9.01
N MET A 226 -10.06 4.56 8.33
CA MET A 226 -10.09 5.50 7.21
C MET A 226 -10.84 4.97 5.98
N HIS A 227 -11.08 3.67 5.87
CA HIS A 227 -11.97 3.13 4.85
C HIS A 227 -13.42 3.52 5.10
N HIS A 228 -13.89 3.47 6.35
CA HIS A 228 -15.22 4.01 6.69
C HIS A 228 -15.31 5.52 6.42
N PHE A 229 -14.25 6.27 6.71
CA PHE A 229 -14.19 7.73 6.49
C PHE A 229 -13.53 8.09 5.15
N SER A 230 -13.75 7.30 4.09
CA SER A 230 -13.20 7.59 2.76
C SER A 230 -14.03 8.57 1.94
N SER A 231 -15.32 8.73 2.27
CA SER A 231 -16.32 9.46 1.50
C SER A 231 -16.61 10.86 2.10
N PHE A 232 -17.83 11.34 1.90
CA PHE A 232 -18.25 12.70 2.31
C PHE A 232 -18.47 12.86 3.81
N ASN A 233 -18.30 11.81 4.59
CA ASN A 233 -18.13 11.84 6.04
C ASN A 233 -16.74 12.32 6.50
N ASN A 234 -15.85 12.64 5.54
CA ASN A 234 -14.52 13.23 5.73
C ASN A 234 -14.49 14.62 5.11
N GLN A 235 -14.34 15.67 5.92
CA GLN A 235 -14.45 17.06 5.46
C GLN A 235 -13.40 17.44 4.40
N TRP A 236 -12.16 16.96 4.50
CA TRP A 236 -11.13 17.26 3.52
C TRP A 236 -11.44 16.66 2.15
N TYR A 237 -11.92 15.42 2.13
CA TYR A 237 -12.34 14.77 0.90
C TYR A 237 -13.62 15.44 0.32
N ARG A 238 -14.61 15.66 1.15
CA ARG A 238 -15.85 16.34 0.78
C ARG A 238 -15.57 17.67 0.07
N LYS A 239 -14.78 18.56 0.70
CA LYS A 239 -14.46 19.88 0.13
C LYS A 239 -13.73 19.77 -1.20
N SER A 240 -12.85 18.77 -1.35
CA SER A 240 -12.11 18.51 -2.60
C SER A 240 -13.05 18.13 -3.74
N ILE A 241 -14.06 17.29 -3.48
CA ILE A 241 -15.02 16.86 -4.50
C ILE A 241 -16.04 17.96 -4.80
N GLU A 242 -16.51 18.70 -3.78
CA GLU A 242 -17.35 19.90 -3.99
C GLU A 242 -16.66 20.87 -4.94
N TYR A 243 -15.38 21.16 -4.68
CA TYR A 243 -14.56 22.03 -5.51
C TYR A 243 -14.31 21.43 -6.91
N MET A 244 -14.04 20.14 -7.03
CA MET A 244 -13.89 19.47 -8.32
C MET A 244 -15.16 19.60 -9.15
N GLN A 245 -16.32 19.32 -8.55
CA GLN A 245 -17.60 19.40 -9.27
C GLN A 245 -17.97 20.82 -9.68
N GLU A 246 -17.56 21.83 -8.89
CA GLU A 246 -17.70 23.24 -9.26
C GLU A 246 -16.88 23.58 -10.53
N VAL A 247 -15.64 23.06 -10.63
CA VAL A 247 -14.70 23.42 -11.71
C VAL A 247 -14.89 22.58 -12.96
N VAL A 248 -15.00 21.25 -12.83
CA VAL A 248 -14.99 20.31 -13.96
C VAL A 248 -16.28 19.50 -14.11
N GLY A 249 -17.25 19.69 -13.22
CA GLY A 249 -18.53 19.00 -13.24
C GLY A 249 -18.52 17.62 -12.58
N THR A 250 -19.69 16.97 -12.58
CA THR A 250 -19.90 15.69 -11.88
C THR A 250 -19.22 14.52 -12.58
N LYS A 251 -19.21 14.48 -13.91
CA LYS A 251 -18.69 13.34 -14.67
C LYS A 251 -17.20 13.02 -14.37
N PRO A 252 -16.25 13.98 -14.40
CA PRO A 252 -14.88 13.72 -14.02
C PRO A 252 -14.70 13.23 -12.58
N SER A 253 -15.57 13.67 -11.63
CA SER A 253 -15.49 13.26 -10.22
C SER A 253 -15.82 11.76 -9.99
N LYS A 254 -16.48 11.08 -10.96
CA LYS A 254 -16.65 9.62 -10.94
C LYS A 254 -15.33 8.86 -10.81
N TRP A 255 -14.23 9.44 -11.32
CA TRP A 255 -12.89 8.90 -11.15
C TRP A 255 -12.53 8.68 -9.66
N CYS A 256 -12.83 9.65 -8.80
CA CYS A 256 -12.61 9.51 -7.35
C CYS A 256 -13.56 8.46 -6.74
N GLY A 257 -14.82 8.43 -7.21
CA GLY A 257 -15.88 7.57 -6.68
C GLY A 257 -15.57 6.08 -6.75
N GLY A 258 -14.76 5.63 -7.71
CA GLY A 258 -14.37 4.23 -7.84
C GLY A 258 -13.59 3.68 -6.65
N CYS A 259 -12.86 4.55 -5.93
CA CYS A 259 -12.05 4.17 -4.78
C CYS A 259 -12.58 4.74 -3.45
N HIS A 260 -13.42 5.79 -3.47
CA HIS A 260 -13.85 6.49 -2.28
C HIS A 260 -15.36 6.39 -2.01
N ASP A 261 -16.21 6.40 -3.07
CA ASP A 261 -17.64 6.59 -2.96
C ASP A 261 -18.43 5.56 -3.75
N GLN A 262 -18.13 4.28 -3.59
CA GLN A 262 -18.80 3.21 -4.32
C GLN A 262 -20.31 3.23 -4.09
N SER A 263 -20.74 3.58 -2.89
CA SER A 263 -22.14 3.73 -2.52
C SER A 263 -22.87 4.82 -3.33
N VAL A 264 -22.17 5.88 -3.73
CA VAL A 264 -22.70 6.97 -4.56
C VAL A 264 -22.52 6.67 -6.04
N LEU A 265 -21.34 6.17 -6.44
CA LEU A 265 -21.01 5.90 -7.84
C LEU A 265 -21.81 4.73 -8.41
N LEU A 266 -21.78 3.57 -7.73
CA LEU A 266 -22.35 2.33 -8.28
C LEU A 266 -23.88 2.27 -8.16
N THR A 267 -24.52 3.22 -7.45
CA THR A 267 -25.96 3.39 -7.39
C THR A 267 -26.49 4.47 -8.34
N GLY A 268 -25.59 5.12 -9.11
CA GLY A 268 -25.96 6.17 -10.08
C GLY A 268 -26.11 7.57 -9.49
N ARG A 269 -25.89 7.74 -8.19
CA ARG A 269 -26.04 9.03 -7.51
C ARG A 269 -24.93 10.04 -7.83
N MET A 270 -23.79 9.60 -8.37
CA MET A 270 -22.67 10.49 -8.71
C MET A 270 -22.95 11.43 -9.90
N ASP A 271 -24.07 11.22 -10.62
CA ASP A 271 -24.54 12.14 -11.67
C ASP A 271 -25.18 13.41 -11.10
N THR A 272 -25.59 13.39 -9.83
CA THR A 272 -26.12 14.54 -9.08
C THR A 272 -24.99 15.20 -8.29
N PRO A 273 -24.88 16.55 -8.28
CA PRO A 273 -23.88 17.24 -7.48
C PRO A 273 -23.94 16.84 -6.00
N ILE A 274 -22.77 16.57 -5.42
CA ILE A 274 -22.70 16.05 -4.05
C ILE A 274 -23.25 17.02 -3.00
N VAL A 275 -23.15 18.32 -3.22
CA VAL A 275 -23.71 19.35 -2.34
C VAL A 275 -25.21 19.20 -2.10
N GLN A 276 -25.95 18.54 -3.03
CA GLN A 276 -27.40 18.32 -2.93
C GLN A 276 -27.76 17.04 -2.16
N GLN A 277 -26.76 16.18 -1.82
CA GLN A 277 -27.01 14.86 -1.26
C GLN A 277 -26.06 14.48 -0.11
N ILE A 278 -25.36 15.44 0.48
CA ILE A 278 -24.40 15.21 1.57
C ILE A 278 -24.99 14.41 2.73
N ASP A 279 -26.24 14.71 3.10
CA ASP A 279 -26.89 14.08 4.26
C ASP A 279 -27.52 12.71 3.94
N THR A 280 -27.36 12.20 2.72
CA THR A 280 -27.87 10.87 2.37
C THR A 280 -27.01 9.75 2.99
N PRO A 281 -27.59 8.61 3.35
CA PRO A 281 -26.84 7.48 3.88
C PRO A 281 -25.71 7.01 2.93
N GLN A 282 -25.95 7.08 1.61
CA GLN A 282 -24.96 6.71 0.60
C GLN A 282 -23.74 7.62 0.63
N ALA A 283 -23.92 8.92 0.78
CA ALA A 283 -22.84 9.90 0.88
C ALA A 283 -22.01 9.74 2.18
N GLN A 284 -22.57 9.10 3.19
CA GLN A 284 -21.94 8.88 4.50
C GLN A 284 -21.40 7.45 4.69
N ALA A 285 -21.53 6.55 3.70
CA ALA A 285 -21.24 5.13 3.86
C ALA A 285 -19.74 4.80 3.86
N GLY A 286 -18.91 5.54 3.12
CA GLY A 286 -17.50 5.22 2.91
C GLY A 286 -17.30 3.85 2.21
N ILE A 287 -16.11 3.28 2.35
CA ILE A 287 -15.80 1.92 1.89
C ILE A 287 -16.31 0.95 2.96
N GLY A 288 -17.51 0.41 2.75
CA GLY A 288 -18.14 -0.56 3.63
C GLY A 288 -17.62 -1.99 3.41
N CYS A 289 -18.08 -2.90 4.27
CA CYS A 289 -17.72 -4.32 4.20
C CYS A 289 -17.99 -4.91 2.81
N LEU A 290 -19.16 -4.61 2.25
CA LEU A 290 -19.57 -5.14 0.95
C LEU A 290 -18.81 -4.54 -0.24
N VAL A 291 -18.12 -3.41 -0.08
CA VAL A 291 -17.25 -2.90 -1.15
C VAL A 291 -16.12 -3.89 -1.40
N CYS A 292 -15.30 -4.19 -0.39
CA CYS A 292 -14.15 -5.11 -0.54
C CYS A 292 -14.60 -6.56 -0.74
N HIS A 293 -15.60 -7.01 0.03
CA HIS A 293 -15.98 -8.42 0.08
C HIS A 293 -16.94 -8.86 -1.03
N SER A 294 -17.50 -7.93 -1.81
CA SER A 294 -18.28 -8.24 -3.03
C SER A 294 -17.47 -8.07 -4.33
N ILE A 295 -16.21 -7.69 -4.25
CA ILE A 295 -15.33 -7.72 -5.43
C ILE A 295 -15.18 -9.17 -5.87
N ALA A 296 -15.62 -9.45 -7.09
CA ALA A 296 -15.54 -10.76 -7.71
C ALA A 296 -14.20 -10.98 -8.42
N HIS A 297 -13.65 -9.90 -9.00
CA HIS A 297 -12.42 -9.93 -9.77
C HIS A 297 -11.70 -8.58 -9.70
N VAL A 298 -10.37 -8.59 -9.64
CA VAL A 298 -9.48 -7.46 -9.88
C VAL A 298 -8.82 -7.69 -11.23
N ARG A 299 -8.95 -6.73 -12.15
CA ARG A 299 -8.59 -6.91 -13.57
C ARG A 299 -7.08 -7.02 -13.77
N ASP A 300 -6.33 -6.13 -13.09
CA ASP A 300 -4.90 -5.91 -13.29
C ASP A 300 -4.31 -5.13 -12.09
N THR A 301 -3.04 -4.78 -12.17
CA THR A 301 -2.35 -3.94 -11.19
C THR A 301 -2.15 -2.49 -11.67
N MET A 302 -2.91 -2.02 -12.67
CA MET A 302 -2.85 -0.63 -13.16
C MET A 302 -3.58 0.34 -12.23
N GLY A 303 -4.40 -0.18 -11.33
CA GLY A 303 -5.12 0.63 -10.34
C GLY A 303 -6.44 1.20 -10.85
N GLN A 304 -6.73 2.48 -10.57
CA GLN A 304 -7.89 3.23 -11.07
C GLN A 304 -9.27 2.68 -10.70
N GLY A 305 -9.37 1.86 -9.64
CA GLY A 305 -10.60 1.14 -9.37
C GLY A 305 -10.85 -0.01 -10.36
N GLY A 306 -9.78 -0.64 -10.89
CA GLY A 306 -9.84 -1.70 -11.89
C GLY A 306 -10.39 -3.01 -11.37
N TYR A 307 -11.58 -3.02 -10.74
CA TYR A 307 -12.23 -4.23 -10.23
C TYR A 307 -13.67 -4.36 -10.71
N VAL A 308 -14.17 -5.58 -10.59
CA VAL A 308 -15.54 -5.97 -10.91
C VAL A 308 -16.25 -6.34 -9.62
N LEU A 309 -17.35 -5.65 -9.32
CA LEU A 309 -18.19 -5.93 -8.17
C LEU A 309 -19.37 -6.81 -8.57
N GLU A 310 -19.66 -7.84 -7.78
CA GLU A 310 -20.79 -8.73 -7.96
C GLU A 310 -21.84 -8.51 -6.86
N TYR A 311 -23.10 -8.42 -7.27
CA TYR A 311 -24.22 -8.33 -6.33
C TYR A 311 -24.61 -9.73 -5.86
N PRO A 312 -24.34 -10.14 -4.60
CA PRO A 312 -24.64 -11.48 -4.11
C PRO A 312 -26.16 -11.73 -4.04
N GLN A 313 -26.61 -12.87 -4.59
CA GLN A 313 -28.05 -13.20 -4.66
C GLN A 313 -28.75 -13.22 -3.30
N MET A 314 -28.04 -13.66 -2.25
CA MET A 314 -28.57 -13.71 -0.88
C MET A 314 -28.75 -12.32 -0.26
N HIS A 315 -28.16 -11.27 -0.82
CA HIS A 315 -28.28 -9.91 -0.31
C HIS A 315 -29.75 -9.42 -0.30
N LYS A 316 -30.57 -9.89 -1.24
CA LYS A 316 -32.01 -9.55 -1.27
C LYS A 316 -32.77 -9.95 0.00
N LEU A 317 -32.29 -10.94 0.74
CA LEU A 317 -32.85 -11.35 2.01
C LEU A 317 -32.43 -10.38 3.14
N VAL A 318 -31.17 -9.92 3.10
CA VAL A 318 -30.63 -8.93 4.05
C VAL A 318 -31.27 -7.55 3.84
N ALA A 319 -31.37 -7.10 2.60
CA ALA A 319 -31.98 -5.83 2.22
C ALA A 319 -33.51 -5.81 2.39
N SER A 320 -34.13 -6.94 2.69
CA SER A 320 -35.57 -7.02 2.93
C SER A 320 -35.96 -6.31 4.22
N GLY A 321 -36.90 -5.38 4.19
CA GLY A 321 -37.51 -4.76 5.38
C GLY A 321 -38.29 -5.74 6.26
N ASN A 322 -38.35 -7.03 5.91
CA ASN A 322 -39.07 -8.06 6.65
C ASN A 322 -38.18 -8.74 7.69
N PRO A 323 -38.44 -8.57 9.00
CA PRO A 323 -37.59 -9.14 10.07
C PRO A 323 -37.52 -10.68 10.05
N VAL A 324 -38.52 -11.36 9.51
CA VAL A 324 -38.51 -12.83 9.38
C VAL A 324 -37.51 -13.27 8.33
N LEU A 325 -37.41 -12.56 7.20
CA LEU A 325 -36.42 -12.86 6.16
C LEU A 325 -35.00 -12.58 6.63
N HIS A 326 -34.79 -11.51 7.40
CA HIS A 326 -33.50 -11.25 8.05
C HIS A 326 -33.12 -12.39 9.02
N ALA A 327 -34.02 -12.79 9.91
CA ALA A 327 -33.77 -13.88 10.85
C ALA A 327 -33.52 -15.20 10.16
N LEU A 328 -34.21 -15.48 9.04
CA LEU A 328 -33.99 -16.66 8.22
C LEU A 328 -32.61 -16.61 7.54
N HIS A 329 -32.22 -15.48 6.98
CA HIS A 329 -30.86 -15.29 6.41
C HIS A 329 -29.79 -15.54 7.46
N ASP A 330 -29.86 -14.88 8.61
CA ASP A 330 -28.87 -15.00 9.68
C ASP A 330 -28.78 -16.42 10.22
N TYR A 331 -29.92 -17.13 10.31
CA TYR A 331 -29.94 -18.53 10.69
C TYR A 331 -29.27 -19.42 9.65
N MET A 332 -29.54 -19.22 8.35
CA MET A 332 -28.92 -19.98 7.27
C MET A 332 -27.41 -19.80 7.19
N VAL A 333 -26.92 -18.56 7.29
CA VAL A 333 -25.48 -18.26 7.30
C VAL A 333 -24.81 -18.88 8.52
N ARG A 334 -25.45 -18.84 9.70
CA ARG A 334 -24.93 -19.49 10.91
C ARG A 334 -24.92 -21.01 10.79
N LEU A 335 -25.99 -21.59 10.22
CA LEU A 335 -26.14 -23.04 10.07
C LEU A 335 -25.04 -23.59 9.16
N ASP A 336 -24.78 -22.91 8.04
CA ASP A 336 -23.65 -23.21 7.13
C ASP A 336 -23.00 -21.94 6.60
N PRO A 337 -21.87 -21.50 7.20
CA PRO A 337 -21.12 -20.33 6.77
C PRO A 337 -20.26 -20.56 5.50
N GLY A 338 -20.19 -21.80 4.97
CA GLY A 338 -19.38 -22.14 3.80
C GLY A 338 -19.65 -21.25 2.59
N PRO A 339 -20.91 -21.17 2.11
CA PRO A 339 -21.28 -20.33 0.98
C PRO A 339 -21.01 -18.83 1.21
N HIS A 340 -21.33 -18.33 2.41
CA HIS A 340 -21.05 -16.96 2.79
C HIS A 340 -19.54 -16.67 2.68
N LYS A 341 -18.70 -17.54 3.25
CA LYS A 341 -17.25 -17.41 3.17
C LYS A 341 -16.73 -17.47 1.73
N ALA A 342 -17.24 -18.41 0.91
CA ALA A 342 -16.82 -18.52 -0.48
C ALA A 342 -17.20 -17.29 -1.32
N THR A 343 -18.31 -16.64 -1.00
CA THR A 343 -18.76 -15.40 -1.64
C THR A 343 -17.94 -14.19 -1.19
N MET A 344 -17.76 -14.04 0.12
CA MET A 344 -17.19 -12.82 0.72
C MET A 344 -15.66 -12.83 0.82
N LEU A 345 -15.01 -13.99 0.77
CA LEU A 345 -13.57 -14.13 0.94
C LEU A 345 -12.96 -14.88 -0.25
N LYS A 346 -12.62 -14.12 -1.28
CA LYS A 346 -11.94 -14.64 -2.48
C LYS A 346 -10.47 -14.98 -2.17
N ARG A 347 -9.82 -15.75 -3.08
CA ARG A 347 -8.41 -16.15 -2.90
C ARG A 347 -7.47 -14.96 -2.86
N PHE A 348 -7.70 -13.91 -3.67
CA PHE A 348 -6.85 -12.74 -3.70
C PHE A 348 -6.81 -11.97 -2.37
N HIS A 349 -7.85 -12.03 -1.53
CA HIS A 349 -7.81 -11.45 -0.18
C HIS A 349 -6.76 -12.12 0.74
N ARG A 350 -6.20 -13.26 0.35
CA ARG A 350 -5.25 -14.04 1.15
C ARG A 350 -3.94 -14.32 0.45
N GLU A 351 -3.97 -14.50 -0.87
CA GLU A 351 -2.82 -14.99 -1.66
C GLU A 351 -2.19 -13.89 -2.52
N SER A 352 -2.93 -12.80 -2.82
CA SER A 352 -2.50 -11.69 -3.67
C SER A 352 -2.99 -10.36 -3.09
N ARG A 353 -2.77 -10.16 -1.77
CA ARG A 353 -3.28 -8.97 -1.05
C ARG A 353 -2.73 -7.67 -1.61
N ALA A 354 -1.48 -7.63 -2.02
CA ALA A 354 -0.89 -6.42 -2.57
C ALA A 354 -1.50 -6.05 -3.92
N GLU A 355 -1.69 -7.03 -4.82
CA GLU A 355 -2.37 -6.84 -6.09
C GLU A 355 -3.85 -6.46 -5.90
N PHE A 356 -4.51 -7.00 -4.87
CA PHE A 356 -5.86 -6.57 -4.51
C PHE A 356 -5.90 -5.11 -4.05
N CYS A 357 -4.98 -4.70 -3.18
CA CYS A 357 -4.90 -3.33 -2.68
C CYS A 357 -4.54 -2.33 -3.78
N SER A 358 -3.75 -2.75 -4.80
CA SER A 358 -3.35 -1.89 -5.92
C SER A 358 -4.54 -1.33 -6.68
N ALA A 359 -5.68 -2.03 -6.71
CA ALA A 359 -6.90 -1.54 -7.37
C ALA A 359 -7.30 -0.12 -6.95
N CYS A 360 -7.02 0.27 -5.69
CA CYS A 360 -7.31 1.61 -5.16
C CYS A 360 -6.06 2.38 -4.71
N HIS A 361 -4.93 1.68 -4.43
CA HIS A 361 -3.69 2.29 -3.95
C HIS A 361 -2.62 2.47 -5.04
N LYS A 362 -3.06 2.57 -6.28
CA LYS A 362 -2.33 3.02 -7.45
C LYS A 362 -3.30 3.79 -8.34
N VAL A 363 -2.97 5.02 -8.72
CA VAL A 363 -3.85 5.85 -9.53
C VAL A 363 -3.08 6.65 -10.56
N HIS A 364 -3.75 7.03 -11.65
CA HIS A 364 -3.29 8.02 -12.60
C HIS A 364 -4.45 8.95 -13.02
N LEU A 365 -4.10 10.12 -13.50
CA LEU A 365 -5.00 11.07 -14.13
C LEU A 365 -4.80 10.97 -15.65
N ASP A 366 -5.84 11.23 -16.42
CA ASP A 366 -5.74 11.33 -17.88
C ASP A 366 -6.83 12.26 -18.43
N VAL A 367 -6.84 12.49 -19.74
CA VAL A 367 -7.71 13.44 -20.45
C VAL A 367 -9.15 13.52 -19.94
N PRO A 368 -9.87 12.43 -19.63
CA PRO A 368 -11.25 12.52 -19.16
C PRO A 368 -11.42 13.22 -17.80
N VAL A 369 -10.34 13.37 -17.04
CA VAL A 369 -10.35 13.93 -15.68
C VAL A 369 -9.59 15.25 -15.59
N ASN A 370 -8.36 15.30 -16.18
CA ASN A 370 -7.47 16.45 -16.06
C ASN A 370 -7.45 17.35 -17.31
N HIS A 371 -8.16 16.98 -18.37
CA HIS A 371 -8.20 17.68 -19.65
C HIS A 371 -6.78 17.96 -20.25
N TYR A 372 -5.82 17.10 -19.91
CA TYR A 372 -4.43 17.31 -20.27
C TYR A 372 -3.82 16.04 -20.87
N ARG A 373 -3.28 15.17 -20.04
CA ARG A 373 -2.61 13.93 -20.46
C ARG A 373 -2.49 12.96 -19.29
N TRP A 374 -2.01 11.77 -19.58
CA TRP A 374 -1.68 10.79 -18.55
C TRP A 374 -0.63 11.34 -17.56
N PHE A 375 -0.90 11.15 -16.28
CA PHE A 375 -0.06 11.62 -15.19
C PHE A 375 -0.20 10.67 -13.99
N ARG A 376 0.89 9.98 -13.61
CA ARG A 376 0.88 9.07 -12.47
C ARG A 376 0.62 9.85 -11.19
N GLY A 377 -0.41 9.47 -10.45
CA GLY A 377 -0.71 9.95 -9.10
C GLY A 377 0.14 9.24 -8.04
N PHE A 378 -0.43 9.05 -6.86
CA PHE A 378 0.22 8.21 -5.87
C PHE A 378 0.24 6.75 -6.33
N ASP A 379 1.31 6.04 -5.95
CA ASP A 379 1.58 4.67 -6.40
C ASP A 379 2.34 3.90 -5.32
N GLU A 380 1.57 3.35 -4.38
CA GLU A 380 2.14 2.57 -3.29
C GLU A 380 2.53 1.16 -3.76
N TYR A 381 1.82 0.65 -4.78
CA TYR A 381 2.01 -0.72 -5.24
C TYR A 381 3.34 -0.90 -5.98
N ASP A 382 3.67 -0.08 -6.97
CA ASP A 382 4.92 -0.24 -7.74
C ASP A 382 6.13 0.07 -6.87
N ALA A 383 6.01 1.06 -5.97
CA ALA A 383 7.04 1.35 -4.99
C ALA A 383 7.29 0.16 -4.05
N TRP A 384 6.22 -0.51 -3.57
CA TRP A 384 6.32 -1.72 -2.77
C TRP A 384 6.91 -2.88 -3.59
N GLN A 385 6.40 -3.10 -4.81
CA GLN A 385 6.82 -4.18 -5.68
C GLN A 385 8.33 -4.11 -5.98
N GLY A 386 8.86 -2.91 -6.27
CA GLY A 386 10.28 -2.68 -6.50
C GLY A 386 11.16 -2.63 -5.24
N SER A 387 10.56 -2.71 -4.03
CA SER A 387 11.29 -2.64 -2.77
C SER A 387 11.85 -3.98 -2.32
N GLY A 388 12.82 -3.95 -1.39
CA GLY A 388 13.27 -5.15 -0.71
C GLY A 388 12.26 -5.71 0.29
N VAL A 389 11.28 -4.88 0.73
CA VAL A 389 10.20 -5.30 1.64
C VAL A 389 9.26 -6.30 0.98
N SER A 390 8.97 -6.13 -0.30
CA SER A 390 8.18 -7.09 -1.09
C SER A 390 8.91 -8.42 -1.34
N GLY A 391 10.26 -8.42 -1.25
CA GLY A 391 11.08 -9.55 -1.70
C GLY A 391 11.10 -9.71 -3.22
N GLN A 392 10.77 -8.66 -3.99
CA GLN A 392 10.72 -8.71 -5.46
C GLN A 392 11.74 -7.78 -6.14
N GLY A 393 12.34 -6.83 -5.40
CA GLY A 393 13.34 -5.90 -5.91
C GLY A 393 14.77 -6.35 -5.61
N ALA A 394 15.62 -6.48 -6.61
CA ALA A 394 17.00 -6.94 -6.49
C ALA A 394 18.00 -5.86 -6.02
N ARG A 395 17.60 -4.58 -6.06
CA ARG A 395 18.50 -3.41 -5.93
C ARG A 395 18.33 -2.61 -4.64
N ALA A 396 17.48 -3.09 -3.72
CA ALA A 396 17.15 -2.36 -2.51
C ALA A 396 18.35 -2.23 -1.54
N PHE A 397 18.35 -1.17 -0.74
CA PHE A 397 19.32 -0.97 0.35
C PHE A 397 18.96 -1.73 1.62
N TYR A 398 17.73 -2.26 1.70
CA TYR A 398 17.23 -2.96 2.88
C TYR A 398 16.33 -4.12 2.47
N TYR A 399 16.53 -5.25 3.13
CA TYR A 399 15.69 -6.44 3.01
C TYR A 399 15.32 -6.91 4.41
N PRO A 400 14.02 -7.10 4.72
CA PRO A 400 13.62 -7.74 5.97
C PRO A 400 13.94 -9.25 5.90
N ASP A 401 13.99 -9.90 7.08
CA ASP A 401 14.19 -11.36 7.17
C ASP A 401 13.14 -12.18 6.39
N LYS A 402 11.94 -11.64 6.28
CA LYS A 402 10.84 -12.21 5.48
C LYS A 402 10.14 -11.10 4.71
N PRO A 403 9.82 -11.33 3.43
CA PRO A 403 8.99 -10.42 2.67
C PRO A 403 7.66 -10.14 3.38
N LYS A 404 7.15 -8.92 3.19
CA LYS A 404 5.86 -8.46 3.74
C LYS A 404 5.02 -7.83 2.65
N ASP A 405 3.72 -8.10 2.71
CA ASP A 405 2.75 -7.42 1.86
C ASP A 405 1.99 -6.30 2.61
N CYS A 406 1.05 -5.64 1.92
CA CYS A 406 0.26 -4.55 2.46
C CYS A 406 -0.52 -4.98 3.70
N GLY A 407 -1.11 -6.19 3.70
CA GLY A 407 -1.90 -6.70 4.81
C GLY A 407 -1.07 -7.03 6.05
N ASP A 408 0.21 -7.39 5.90
CA ASP A 408 1.07 -7.70 7.04
C ASP A 408 1.36 -6.47 7.90
N CYS A 409 1.37 -5.27 7.29
CA CYS A 409 1.59 -4.01 7.98
C CYS A 409 0.28 -3.30 8.34
N HIS A 410 -0.66 -3.18 7.38
CA HIS A 410 -1.89 -2.39 7.55
C HIS A 410 -3.08 -3.18 8.07
N MET A 411 -2.99 -4.51 8.13
CA MET A 411 -3.99 -5.41 8.70
C MET A 411 -3.33 -6.44 9.64
N PRO A 412 -2.55 -6.02 10.65
CA PRO A 412 -1.85 -6.95 11.54
C PRO A 412 -2.85 -7.89 12.23
N LEU A 413 -2.39 -9.08 12.60
CA LEU A 413 -3.21 -10.03 13.35
C LEU A 413 -3.47 -9.52 14.77
N VAL A 414 -4.73 -9.51 15.18
CA VAL A 414 -5.17 -9.11 16.51
C VAL A 414 -6.04 -10.21 17.13
N ALA A 415 -5.92 -10.40 18.44
CA ALA A 415 -6.72 -11.40 19.15
C ALA A 415 -8.21 -11.04 19.07
N SER A 416 -9.06 -12.01 18.76
CA SER A 416 -10.49 -11.82 18.59
C SER A 416 -11.28 -13.09 18.85
N LYS A 417 -12.53 -12.92 19.34
CA LYS A 417 -13.53 -13.98 19.46
C LYS A 417 -14.56 -13.95 18.35
N ASP A 418 -14.34 -13.13 17.32
CA ASP A 418 -15.19 -12.98 16.15
C ASP A 418 -15.40 -14.33 15.44
N ALA A 419 -16.54 -14.51 14.77
CA ALA A 419 -16.84 -15.75 14.06
C ALA A 419 -15.84 -16.07 12.94
N ALA A 420 -15.18 -15.05 12.39
CA ALA A 420 -14.13 -15.19 11.38
C ALA A 420 -12.74 -15.51 11.94
N ASN A 421 -12.58 -15.57 13.28
CA ASN A 421 -11.28 -15.83 13.87
C ASN A 421 -10.65 -17.14 13.38
N ARG A 422 -9.32 -17.10 13.27
CA ARG A 422 -8.48 -18.24 12.96
C ARG A 422 -7.47 -18.37 14.08
N ASP A 423 -7.50 -19.48 14.80
CA ASP A 423 -6.61 -19.72 15.93
C ASP A 423 -6.65 -18.61 17.00
N GLY A 424 -7.81 -17.95 17.16
CA GLY A 424 -8.03 -16.86 18.09
C GLY A 424 -7.68 -15.46 17.58
N PHE A 425 -7.34 -15.32 16.29
CA PHE A 425 -6.93 -14.06 15.68
C PHE A 425 -7.76 -13.70 14.42
N VAL A 426 -7.87 -12.40 14.15
CA VAL A 426 -8.38 -11.83 12.90
C VAL A 426 -7.39 -10.81 12.35
N HIS A 427 -7.42 -10.56 11.06
CA HIS A 427 -6.75 -9.39 10.50
C HIS A 427 -7.45 -8.11 10.96
N SER A 428 -6.68 -7.14 11.44
CA SER A 428 -7.22 -5.87 11.90
C SER A 428 -7.86 -5.08 10.74
N HIS A 429 -9.08 -4.61 10.95
CA HIS A 429 -9.79 -3.71 10.02
C HIS A 429 -9.74 -2.25 10.47
N ARG A 430 -8.82 -1.91 11.40
CA ARG A 430 -8.49 -0.51 11.72
C ARG A 430 -7.64 0.16 10.66
N PHE A 431 -6.95 -0.60 9.84
CA PHE A 431 -6.05 -0.14 8.79
C PHE A 431 -5.10 0.96 9.29
N PRO A 432 -4.25 0.68 10.30
CA PRO A 432 -3.30 1.68 10.80
C PRO A 432 -2.40 2.15 9.66
N ALA A 433 -2.32 3.47 9.52
CA ALA A 433 -1.51 4.15 8.51
C ALA A 433 -1.10 5.53 9.07
N ALA A 434 -1.27 6.61 8.29
CA ALA A 434 -0.76 7.92 8.68
C ALA A 434 -1.87 8.99 8.89
N ASN A 435 -3.15 8.65 8.84
CA ASN A 435 -4.20 9.64 9.01
C ASN A 435 -4.54 9.90 10.48
N THR A 436 -3.88 10.91 11.07
CA THR A 436 -4.17 11.40 12.43
C THR A 436 -5.29 12.45 12.47
N ALA A 437 -5.66 13.04 11.32
CA ALA A 437 -6.59 14.17 11.28
C ALA A 437 -8.06 13.75 11.44
N VAL A 438 -8.50 12.72 10.73
CA VAL A 438 -9.90 12.31 10.75
C VAL A 438 -10.31 11.69 12.09
N PRO A 439 -9.52 10.80 12.72
CA PRO A 439 -9.83 10.37 14.08
C PRO A 439 -9.87 11.52 15.08
N PHE A 440 -8.97 12.49 14.95
CA PHE A 440 -8.99 13.70 15.79
C PHE A 440 -10.27 14.50 15.58
N ALA A 441 -10.64 14.78 14.32
CA ALA A 441 -11.83 15.56 13.97
C ALA A 441 -13.16 14.89 14.39
N ASN A 442 -13.14 13.56 14.57
CA ASN A 442 -14.26 12.74 15.01
C ASN A 442 -14.23 12.39 16.52
N HIS A 443 -13.26 12.89 17.27
CA HIS A 443 -13.04 12.58 18.69
C HIS A 443 -12.81 11.07 18.95
N ASP A 444 -12.25 10.34 17.97
CA ASP A 444 -11.91 8.92 18.10
C ASP A 444 -10.47 8.76 18.65
N ALA A 445 -10.32 8.98 19.95
CA ALA A 445 -9.03 8.87 20.62
C ALA A 445 -8.38 7.47 20.50
N PRO A 446 -9.11 6.35 20.53
CA PRO A 446 -8.55 5.03 20.33
C PRO A 446 -7.92 4.85 18.93
N GLN A 447 -8.59 5.30 17.87
CA GLN A 447 -8.04 5.21 16.51
C GLN A 447 -6.88 6.17 16.31
N LEU A 448 -6.96 7.38 16.85
CA LEU A 448 -5.84 8.34 16.82
C LEU A 448 -4.60 7.71 17.45
N LYS A 449 -4.76 7.10 18.64
CA LYS A 449 -3.63 6.42 19.30
C LYS A 449 -3.06 5.28 18.46
N VAL A 450 -3.88 4.42 17.88
CA VAL A 450 -3.42 3.32 17.00
C VAL A 450 -2.63 3.87 15.82
N THR A 451 -3.05 4.98 15.25
CA THR A 451 -2.36 5.64 14.13
C THR A 451 -1.02 6.25 14.57
N GLN A 452 -0.98 6.89 15.73
CA GLN A 452 0.25 7.46 16.29
C GLN A 452 1.25 6.36 16.66
N ASP A 453 0.80 5.28 17.31
CA ASP A 453 1.64 4.13 17.66
C ASP A 453 2.24 3.47 16.40
N PHE A 454 1.47 3.40 15.31
CA PHE A 454 1.95 2.90 14.02
C PHE A 454 3.04 3.79 13.42
N LEU A 455 2.85 5.11 13.43
CA LEU A 455 3.85 6.08 12.97
C LEU A 455 5.14 6.03 13.81
N GLN A 456 5.02 5.77 15.11
CA GLN A 456 6.10 5.74 16.09
C GLN A 456 6.73 4.35 16.26
N ALA A 457 6.37 3.37 15.44
CA ALA A 457 6.88 1.99 15.53
C ALA A 457 8.35 1.81 15.10
N ASN A 458 9.14 2.86 15.11
CA ASN A 458 10.57 2.87 14.75
C ASN A 458 10.85 2.42 13.29
N ILE A 459 9.87 2.61 12.41
CA ILE A 459 9.99 2.36 10.96
C ILE A 459 10.71 3.51 10.24
N VAL A 460 10.69 4.70 10.85
CA VAL A 460 11.49 5.87 10.48
C VAL A 460 12.37 6.23 11.67
N THR A 461 13.65 6.51 11.45
CA THR A 461 14.59 6.93 12.48
C THR A 461 15.26 8.23 12.08
N VAL A 462 15.69 9.00 13.07
CA VAL A 462 16.45 10.23 12.92
C VAL A 462 17.75 10.11 13.70
N ASP A 463 18.87 10.59 13.12
CA ASP A 463 20.20 10.54 13.72
C ASP A 463 20.94 11.85 13.44
N ILE A 464 21.30 12.60 14.46
CA ILE A 464 22.22 13.75 14.37
C ILE A 464 23.62 13.21 14.22
N PHE A 465 23.98 12.87 12.98
CA PHE A 465 25.10 11.97 12.69
C PHE A 465 26.44 12.67 12.67
N ALA A 466 26.55 13.84 12.01
CA ALA A 466 27.84 14.45 11.73
C ALA A 466 27.84 15.97 11.86
N ALA A 467 29.01 16.54 12.09
CA ALA A 467 29.22 17.98 11.97
C ALA A 467 30.56 18.28 11.29
N SER A 468 30.63 19.45 10.66
CA SER A 468 31.87 20.02 10.10
C SER A 468 31.92 21.52 10.32
N GLU A 469 33.11 22.11 10.45
CA GLU A 469 33.25 23.57 10.41
C GLU A 469 32.80 24.07 9.04
N SER A 470 31.97 25.09 9.04
CA SER A 470 31.50 25.78 7.83
C SER A 470 32.13 27.16 7.78
N GLU A 471 32.66 27.54 6.61
CA GLU A 471 33.05 28.93 6.42
C GLU A 471 31.81 29.85 6.46
N PRO A 472 31.91 31.08 6.99
CA PRO A 472 30.80 32.03 6.87
C PRO A 472 30.43 32.20 5.41
N ALA A 473 29.13 32.10 5.12
CA ALA A 473 28.68 32.26 3.73
C ALA A 473 29.16 33.61 3.19
N PRO A 474 29.78 33.63 1.99
CA PRO A 474 30.11 34.94 1.41
C PRO A 474 28.80 35.71 1.23
N VAL A 475 28.77 36.95 1.66
CA VAL A 475 27.64 37.89 1.47
C VAL A 475 27.48 38.05 -0.04
N ARG A 476 26.58 37.28 -0.65
CA ARG A 476 26.18 37.50 -2.04
C ARG A 476 25.16 38.63 -2.07
N GLU A 477 25.66 39.84 -2.28
CA GLU A 477 24.82 40.91 -2.79
C GLU A 477 24.33 40.53 -4.21
N GLY A 478 23.03 40.34 -4.37
CA GLY A 478 22.25 40.56 -5.57
C GLY A 478 22.69 39.86 -6.88
N ALA A 479 23.05 38.58 -6.88
CA ALA A 479 23.24 37.86 -8.15
C ALA A 479 22.28 36.69 -8.25
N ALA A 480 21.22 36.86 -9.04
CA ALA A 480 20.53 35.71 -9.65
C ALA A 480 21.58 34.91 -10.40
N ALA A 481 21.89 33.71 -9.93
CA ALA A 481 22.80 32.81 -10.62
C ALA A 481 22.19 32.46 -12.00
N ALA A 482 22.77 33.03 -13.04
CA ALA A 482 22.51 32.56 -14.40
C ALA A 482 22.89 31.07 -14.46
N PRO A 483 22.13 30.23 -15.16
CA PRO A 483 22.51 28.84 -15.37
C PRO A 483 23.88 28.82 -16.08
N PRO A 484 24.78 27.88 -15.73
CA PRO A 484 26.07 27.76 -16.41
C PRO A 484 25.79 27.52 -17.89
N ARG A 485 26.27 28.42 -18.72
CA ARG A 485 26.30 28.26 -20.19
C ARG A 485 27.31 27.14 -20.50
N GLY A 486 26.84 26.07 -21.16
CA GLY A 486 27.69 25.11 -21.82
C GLY A 486 28.19 23.94 -20.98
N ALA A 487 27.32 23.22 -20.33
CA ALA A 487 27.58 21.81 -20.09
C ALA A 487 27.34 21.07 -21.44
N PRO A 488 28.31 20.25 -21.93
CA PRO A 488 28.01 19.38 -23.04
C PRO A 488 26.81 18.51 -22.66
N ALA A 489 25.86 18.35 -23.57
CA ALA A 489 24.77 17.42 -23.43
C ALA A 489 25.39 16.05 -23.08
N ALA A 490 25.13 15.54 -21.89
CA ALA A 490 25.55 14.21 -21.51
C ALA A 490 24.81 13.24 -22.44
N ALA A 491 25.50 12.72 -23.42
CA ALA A 491 25.07 11.56 -24.16
C ALA A 491 24.93 10.43 -23.16
N GLU A 492 23.69 9.95 -22.94
CA GLU A 492 23.22 8.85 -22.07
C GLU A 492 22.33 9.21 -20.88
N ALA A 493 21.91 10.47 -20.73
CA ALA A 493 20.80 10.82 -19.83
C ALA A 493 19.43 10.66 -20.51
N ASP A 494 19.32 9.84 -21.53
CA ASP A 494 18.10 9.65 -22.31
C ASP A 494 17.33 8.38 -21.93
N GLU A 495 17.26 8.04 -20.63
CA GLU A 495 16.14 7.19 -20.21
C GLU A 495 14.86 8.05 -20.18
N PRO A 496 13.83 7.64 -20.93
CA PRO A 496 12.58 8.38 -20.98
C PRO A 496 11.96 8.42 -19.58
N ARG A 497 11.49 9.60 -19.17
CA ARG A 497 10.87 9.78 -17.86
C ARG A 497 9.36 9.74 -17.98
N ALA A 498 8.72 8.99 -17.08
CA ALA A 498 7.27 8.99 -16.96
C ALA A 498 6.76 10.28 -16.30
N SER A 499 5.53 10.67 -16.63
CA SER A 499 4.84 11.77 -15.96
C SER A 499 4.32 11.32 -14.61
N THR A 500 4.92 11.76 -13.49
CA THR A 500 4.61 11.23 -12.16
C THR A 500 4.66 12.27 -11.05
N MET A 501 3.79 12.12 -10.04
CA MET A 501 3.82 12.86 -8.76
C MET A 501 4.84 12.28 -7.78
N VAL A 502 5.21 11.02 -7.92
CA VAL A 502 6.10 10.32 -7.01
C VAL A 502 7.42 10.07 -7.74
N PRO A 503 8.59 10.31 -7.14
CA PRO A 503 9.85 10.01 -7.79
C PRO A 503 9.94 8.53 -8.15
N GLU A 504 10.50 8.23 -9.30
CA GLU A 504 10.84 6.84 -9.63
C GLU A 504 11.96 6.36 -8.71
N MET A 505 11.99 5.06 -8.40
CA MET A 505 13.11 4.43 -7.68
C MET A 505 14.32 4.28 -8.60
N ALA A 506 14.79 5.39 -9.11
CA ALA A 506 15.94 5.46 -10.02
C ALA A 506 17.25 5.70 -9.26
N GLU A 507 18.35 5.26 -9.87
CA GLU A 507 19.68 5.67 -9.41
C GLU A 507 19.86 7.19 -9.63
N PRO A 508 20.63 7.88 -8.77
CA PRO A 508 20.93 9.30 -8.99
C PRO A 508 21.65 9.48 -10.33
N PRO A 509 21.50 10.66 -10.97
CA PRO A 509 22.14 10.91 -12.24
C PRO A 509 23.66 10.74 -12.14
N PRO A 510 24.36 10.39 -13.24
CA PRO A 510 25.81 10.29 -13.27
C PRO A 510 26.51 11.56 -12.76
N ALA A 511 27.72 11.42 -12.22
CA ALA A 511 28.49 12.50 -11.61
C ALA A 511 28.65 13.76 -12.47
N ALA A 512 28.66 13.62 -13.79
CA ALA A 512 28.72 14.75 -14.74
C ALA A 512 27.46 15.65 -14.71
N ALA A 513 26.30 15.09 -14.29
CA ALA A 513 25.04 15.81 -14.15
C ALA A 513 24.76 16.26 -12.71
N ALA A 514 25.43 15.69 -11.72
CA ALA A 514 25.37 16.10 -10.32
C ALA A 514 26.18 17.40 -10.14
N GLY A 515 25.64 18.32 -9.34
CA GLY A 515 26.26 19.65 -9.09
C GLY A 515 27.68 19.60 -8.56
N ALA A 516 28.28 20.78 -8.35
CA ALA A 516 29.69 20.93 -8.01
C ALA A 516 30.16 19.99 -6.88
N PRO A 517 31.38 19.44 -6.97
CA PRO A 517 31.94 18.52 -5.97
C PRO A 517 31.94 19.16 -4.59
N SER A 518 31.56 18.39 -3.57
CA SER A 518 31.67 18.81 -2.18
C SER A 518 33.15 19.04 -1.85
N HIS A 519 33.46 20.23 -1.28
CA HIS A 519 34.80 20.49 -0.80
C HIS A 519 35.19 19.47 0.29
N PRO A 520 36.45 19.01 0.32
CA PRO A 520 36.92 18.09 1.36
C PRO A 520 36.84 18.76 2.72
N VAL A 521 35.75 18.50 3.46
CA VAL A 521 35.56 19.01 4.81
C VAL A 521 35.97 17.95 5.82
N THR A 522 36.57 18.34 6.92
CA THR A 522 36.85 17.41 8.02
C THR A 522 35.51 17.10 8.71
N LEU A 523 34.99 15.93 8.50
CA LEU A 523 33.74 15.45 9.07
C LEU A 523 33.99 14.82 10.45
N LEU A 524 33.30 15.31 11.47
CA LEU A 524 33.28 14.72 12.80
C LEU A 524 32.05 13.81 12.91
N ALA A 525 32.24 12.52 12.86
CA ALA A 525 31.17 11.53 12.90
C ALA A 525 31.69 10.20 13.51
N PRO A 526 30.85 9.49 14.30
CA PRO A 526 29.50 9.85 14.76
C PRO A 526 29.56 10.98 15.80
N LEU A 527 28.63 11.95 15.70
CA LEU A 527 28.69 13.19 16.44
C LEU A 527 28.54 13.00 17.96
N ASN A 528 27.74 12.05 18.41
CA ASN A 528 27.55 11.75 19.84
C ASN A 528 28.81 11.23 20.55
N ARG A 529 29.87 10.91 19.78
CA ARG A 529 31.18 10.47 20.32
C ARG A 529 32.30 11.42 19.99
N ALA A 530 31.98 12.54 19.34
CA ALA A 530 32.98 13.57 19.01
C ALA A 530 33.50 14.26 20.28
N ALA A 531 34.80 14.50 20.30
CA ALA A 531 35.41 15.29 21.34
C ALA A 531 34.92 16.75 21.25
N ARG A 532 35.22 17.58 22.30
CA ARG A 532 34.92 19.00 22.31
C ARG A 532 35.48 19.67 21.06
N PHE A 533 34.62 20.28 20.25
CA PHE A 533 35.01 20.96 19.01
C PHE A 533 34.25 22.27 18.75
N LEU A 534 33.03 22.39 19.29
CA LEU A 534 32.23 23.60 19.10
C LEU A 534 32.84 24.80 19.82
N ARG A 535 32.95 25.92 19.14
CA ARG A 535 33.47 27.17 19.67
C ARG A 535 32.37 28.21 19.72
N PRO A 536 32.26 28.99 20.81
CA PRO A 536 31.43 30.21 20.83
C PRO A 536 31.80 31.13 19.65
N GLY A 537 30.78 31.53 18.86
CA GLY A 537 30.93 32.32 17.64
C GLY A 537 31.23 31.50 16.38
N GLY A 538 31.41 30.16 16.48
CA GLY A 538 31.69 29.31 15.34
C GLY A 538 30.42 28.95 14.57
N THR A 539 30.57 28.73 13.27
CA THR A 539 29.49 28.24 12.39
C THR A 539 29.81 26.82 11.93
N TYR A 540 28.82 25.91 12.01
CA TYR A 540 28.96 24.51 11.73
C TYR A 540 27.85 24.03 10.79
N ARG A 541 28.19 23.14 9.87
CA ARG A 541 27.21 22.32 9.18
C ARG A 541 26.92 21.07 10.03
N VAL A 542 25.68 20.86 10.37
CA VAL A 542 25.20 19.66 11.07
C VAL A 542 24.39 18.81 10.08
N ASP A 543 24.76 17.54 9.95
CA ASP A 543 24.11 16.59 9.07
C ASP A 543 23.20 15.66 9.90
N VAL A 544 21.90 15.67 9.58
CA VAL A 544 20.87 14.87 10.22
C VAL A 544 20.36 13.83 9.22
N VAL A 545 20.47 12.57 9.57
CA VAL A 545 20.04 11.44 8.75
C VAL A 545 18.63 11.05 9.11
N ALA A 546 17.74 10.97 8.13
CA ALA A 546 16.43 10.35 8.24
C ALA A 546 16.42 9.02 7.47
N ARG A 547 16.07 7.92 8.14
CA ARG A 547 16.14 6.56 7.59
C ARG A 547 14.80 5.85 7.66
N THR A 548 14.40 5.20 6.57
CA THR A 548 13.25 4.29 6.56
C THR A 548 13.70 2.84 6.67
N ARG A 549 13.06 2.07 7.57
CA ARG A 549 13.25 0.62 7.68
C ARG A 549 11.90 -0.05 7.85
N GLY A 550 11.62 -1.07 7.06
CA GLY A 550 10.34 -1.76 7.09
C GLY A 550 9.18 -0.98 6.48
N VAL A 551 9.42 0.17 5.85
CA VAL A 551 8.46 0.89 5.00
C VAL A 551 8.56 0.31 3.60
N GLY A 552 7.46 -0.21 3.07
CA GLY A 552 7.44 -0.88 1.77
C GLY A 552 7.26 0.05 0.58
N HIS A 553 6.91 1.30 0.80
CA HIS A 553 6.69 2.34 -0.22
C HIS A 553 7.44 3.62 0.15
N PHE A 554 7.30 4.68 -0.63
CA PHE A 554 7.90 5.97 -0.27
C PHE A 554 7.37 6.49 1.07
N PHE A 555 8.23 7.15 1.82
CA PHE A 555 7.84 7.87 3.03
C PHE A 555 8.00 9.39 2.82
N PRO A 556 6.96 10.16 3.15
CA PRO A 556 5.59 9.73 3.44
C PRO A 556 4.88 9.18 2.20
N GLY A 557 3.88 8.29 2.41
CA GLY A 557 3.08 7.69 1.35
C GLY A 557 1.66 8.30 1.26
N GLY A 558 0.89 7.91 0.22
CA GLY A 558 -0.47 8.36 -0.02
C GLY A 558 -0.55 9.74 -0.65
N THR A 559 -1.35 10.63 -0.09
CA THR A 559 -1.63 11.97 -0.63
C THR A 559 -0.50 12.96 -0.37
N VAL A 560 0.63 12.74 -1.04
CA VAL A 560 1.93 13.43 -0.82
C VAL A 560 1.92 14.95 -1.02
N ASP A 561 0.86 15.49 -1.59
CA ASP A 561 0.61 16.92 -1.79
C ASP A 561 -0.22 17.58 -0.67
N ALA A 562 -0.72 16.81 0.31
CA ALA A 562 -1.75 17.27 1.24
C ALA A 562 -1.32 17.34 2.70
N PHE A 563 -0.14 16.86 3.09
CA PHE A 563 0.29 16.84 4.49
C PHE A 563 1.55 17.66 4.72
N ASP A 564 1.83 17.97 5.99
CA ASP A 564 3.12 18.49 6.44
C ASP A 564 3.92 17.36 7.08
N VAL A 565 5.07 17.03 6.47
CA VAL A 565 6.09 16.17 7.05
C VAL A 565 7.41 16.90 6.92
N TRP A 566 8.09 17.12 8.05
CA TRP A 566 9.31 17.91 8.03
C TRP A 566 10.28 17.48 9.11
N LEU A 567 11.55 17.78 8.89
CA LEU A 567 12.62 17.61 9.85
C LEU A 567 12.87 18.94 10.56
N GLU A 568 12.76 18.93 11.89
CA GLU A 568 13.07 20.04 12.78
C GLU A 568 14.44 19.81 13.40
N LEU A 569 15.27 20.87 13.49
CA LEU A 569 16.47 20.90 14.31
C LEU A 569 16.44 22.11 15.23
N LYS A 570 16.58 21.88 16.55
CA LYS A 570 16.61 22.85 17.59
C LYS A 570 17.95 22.80 18.34
N GLY A 571 18.56 23.94 18.60
CA GLY A 571 19.79 24.08 19.40
C GLY A 571 19.58 24.94 20.64
N GLU A 572 19.92 24.41 21.81
CA GLU A 572 19.80 25.05 23.12
C GLU A 572 21.14 25.06 23.85
N ASP A 573 21.44 26.13 24.58
CA ASP A 573 22.61 26.20 25.47
C ASP A 573 22.28 25.67 26.89
N ALA A 574 23.28 25.59 27.76
CA ALA A 574 23.11 25.09 29.13
C ALA A 574 22.18 25.97 29.99
N ALA A 575 21.88 27.19 29.60
CA ALA A 575 20.90 28.05 30.26
C ALA A 575 19.46 27.83 29.71
N GLY A 576 19.27 26.93 28.74
CA GLY A 576 17.99 26.70 28.07
C GLY A 576 17.68 27.78 27.02
N THR A 577 18.65 28.59 26.60
CA THR A 577 18.46 29.60 25.57
C THR A 577 18.46 28.94 24.19
N ILE A 578 17.36 29.07 23.46
CA ILE A 578 17.26 28.58 22.09
C ILE A 578 18.03 29.53 21.17
N PHE A 579 19.14 29.09 20.64
CA PHE A 579 19.98 29.90 19.75
C PHE A 579 19.84 29.50 18.28
N PHE A 580 19.28 28.34 17.99
CA PHE A 580 19.01 27.86 16.64
C PHE A 580 17.66 27.10 16.59
N TRP A 581 16.85 27.37 15.59
CA TRP A 581 15.63 26.61 15.36
C TRP A 581 15.24 26.67 13.89
N SER A 582 15.27 25.50 13.22
CA SER A 582 14.80 25.32 11.87
C SER A 582 13.67 24.27 11.85
N GLY A 583 12.62 24.51 11.09
CA GLY A 583 11.42 23.67 11.08
C GLY A 583 10.38 24.02 12.14
N ARG A 584 10.36 25.27 12.58
CA ARG A 584 9.40 25.80 13.55
C ARG A 584 8.00 25.87 12.93
N VAL A 585 6.97 25.60 13.74
CA VAL A 585 5.58 25.90 13.40
C VAL A 585 5.23 27.29 13.90
N GLU A 586 4.67 28.12 13.03
CA GLU A 586 4.26 29.49 13.32
C GLU A 586 3.06 29.51 14.29
N ASP A 587 2.65 30.68 14.77
CA ASP A 587 1.50 30.92 15.66
C ASP A 587 1.46 29.96 16.87
N ASP A 588 2.57 29.91 17.60
CA ASP A 588 2.74 29.08 18.81
C ASP A 588 2.39 27.60 18.57
N GLY A 589 2.78 27.07 17.41
CA GLY A 589 2.62 25.64 17.05
C GLY A 589 1.31 25.31 16.34
N ARG A 590 0.45 26.27 16.07
CA ARG A 590 -0.85 26.08 15.41
C ARG A 590 -0.90 26.52 13.94
N GLY A 591 0.07 27.34 13.53
CA GLY A 591 0.16 27.88 12.18
C GLY A 591 0.78 26.94 11.16
N PRO A 592 1.22 27.48 10.02
CA PRO A 592 1.97 26.74 9.03
C PRO A 592 3.38 26.39 9.53
N VAL A 593 3.99 25.40 8.93
CA VAL A 593 5.43 25.16 9.09
C VAL A 593 6.18 26.28 8.38
N GLU A 594 7.22 26.85 9.01
CA GLU A 594 7.98 27.98 8.47
C GLU A 594 8.50 27.71 7.05
N ALA A 595 8.62 28.75 6.25
CA ALA A 595 9.23 28.67 4.93
C ALA A 595 10.71 28.25 5.03
N GLY A 596 11.18 27.42 4.08
CA GLY A 596 12.57 26.92 4.08
C GLY A 596 12.84 25.78 5.07
N ALA A 597 11.83 25.23 5.76
CA ALA A 597 11.99 24.00 6.53
C ALA A 597 12.27 22.80 5.60
N HIS A 598 13.07 21.84 6.05
CA HIS A 598 13.31 20.59 5.32
C HIS A 598 12.06 19.73 5.28
N ARG A 599 11.35 19.75 4.15
CA ARG A 599 10.02 19.11 4.00
C ARG A 599 10.07 17.87 3.12
N TYR A 600 9.32 16.85 3.52
CA TYR A 600 9.06 15.65 2.72
C TYR A 600 7.66 15.76 2.09
N ARG A 601 7.62 16.19 0.84
CA ARG A 601 6.37 16.38 0.07
C ARG A 601 6.62 16.33 -1.43
N THR A 602 5.54 16.23 -2.19
CA THR A 602 5.52 16.55 -3.62
C THR A 602 4.88 17.92 -3.82
N LEU A 603 5.57 18.85 -4.45
CA LEU A 603 5.08 20.18 -4.78
C LEU A 603 4.74 20.25 -6.27
N LEU A 604 3.45 20.32 -6.55
CA LEU A 604 2.87 20.42 -7.89
C LEU A 604 2.30 21.83 -8.08
N ILE A 605 2.27 22.27 -9.35
CA ILE A 605 1.65 23.53 -9.78
C ILE A 605 0.71 23.31 -10.95
N ASP A 606 -0.27 24.21 -11.09
CA ASP A 606 -1.20 24.28 -12.22
C ASP A 606 -0.59 25.05 -13.42
N ALA A 607 -1.38 25.24 -14.49
CA ALA A 607 -0.95 25.93 -15.71
C ALA A 607 -0.52 27.39 -15.48
N ASN A 608 -1.04 28.04 -14.45
CA ASN A 608 -0.72 29.43 -14.07
C ASN A 608 0.42 29.52 -13.05
N GLY A 609 0.93 28.39 -12.57
CA GLY A 609 1.99 28.33 -11.57
C GLY A 609 1.47 28.39 -10.13
N ASN A 610 0.17 28.20 -9.86
CA ASN A 610 -0.37 28.14 -8.51
C ASN A 610 -0.15 26.75 -7.90
N PRO A 611 0.18 26.64 -6.60
CA PRO A 611 0.35 25.36 -5.93
C PRO A 611 -0.92 24.51 -5.92
N ILE A 612 -0.76 23.21 -6.12
CA ILE A 612 -1.83 22.22 -5.89
C ILE A 612 -1.94 21.98 -4.39
N ASN A 613 -2.81 22.72 -3.73
CA ASN A 613 -3.00 22.71 -2.27
C ASN A 613 -4.47 22.54 -1.82
N LYS A 614 -5.39 22.42 -2.79
CA LYS A 614 -6.83 22.22 -2.61
C LYS A 614 -7.24 20.76 -2.88
N ARG A 615 -6.31 19.83 -2.96
CA ARG A 615 -6.49 18.48 -3.49
C ARG A 615 -7.01 18.48 -4.95
N ASN A 616 -6.75 19.55 -5.68
CA ASN A 616 -7.12 19.77 -7.07
C ASN A 616 -6.10 19.10 -8.04
N ALA A 617 -5.78 17.83 -7.82
CA ALA A 617 -4.78 17.10 -8.61
C ALA A 617 -5.07 17.10 -10.13
N TRP A 618 -6.35 17.23 -10.53
CA TRP A 618 -6.73 17.37 -11.94
C TRP A 618 -6.15 18.60 -12.62
N ALA A 619 -5.84 19.66 -11.88
CA ALA A 619 -5.23 20.85 -12.41
C ALA A 619 -3.69 20.78 -12.47
N ALA A 620 -3.06 19.73 -11.95
CA ALA A 620 -1.61 19.60 -11.95
C ALA A 620 -1.04 19.56 -13.37
N ARG A 621 0.00 20.36 -13.61
CA ARG A 621 0.70 20.45 -14.90
C ARG A 621 2.20 20.20 -14.78
N ALA A 622 2.81 20.64 -13.70
CA ALA A 622 4.25 20.49 -13.51
C ALA A 622 4.61 20.15 -12.06
N LEU A 623 5.66 19.36 -11.94
CA LEU A 623 6.32 19.04 -10.69
C LEU A 623 7.44 20.05 -10.45
N VAL A 624 7.37 20.80 -9.35
CA VAL A 624 8.46 21.68 -8.93
C VAL A 624 9.57 20.87 -8.27
N TYR A 625 9.22 20.02 -7.30
CA TYR A 625 10.08 18.99 -6.71
C TYR A 625 9.26 17.91 -5.99
N ALA A 626 9.86 16.74 -5.86
CA ALA A 626 9.41 15.69 -4.96
C ALA A 626 10.57 15.29 -4.06
N ARG A 627 10.38 15.39 -2.73
CA ARG A 627 11.30 14.87 -1.73
C ARG A 627 10.55 13.87 -0.88
N LEU A 628 10.78 12.61 -1.15
CA LEU A 628 10.25 11.47 -0.41
C LEU A 628 11.41 10.50 -0.17
N ILE A 629 11.41 9.81 0.95
CA ILE A 629 12.45 8.81 1.25
C ILE A 629 12.02 7.47 0.61
N PRO A 630 12.80 6.91 -0.31
CA PRO A 630 12.49 5.61 -0.92
C PRO A 630 12.42 4.49 0.12
N PRO A 631 11.70 3.38 -0.15
CA PRO A 631 11.62 2.25 0.76
C PRO A 631 13.01 1.69 1.09
N GLY A 632 13.29 1.60 2.38
CA GLY A 632 14.59 1.10 2.84
C GLY A 632 15.78 2.00 2.54
N ALA A 633 15.57 3.30 2.27
CA ALA A 633 16.61 4.28 1.98
C ALA A 633 16.76 5.36 3.08
N ALA A 634 17.64 6.31 2.87
CA ALA A 634 17.90 7.43 3.78
C ALA A 634 17.92 8.76 3.03
N ASP A 635 17.67 9.83 3.75
CA ASP A 635 17.93 11.20 3.34
C ASP A 635 18.83 11.92 4.36
N VAL A 636 19.55 12.96 3.95
CA VAL A 636 20.44 13.75 4.81
C VAL A 636 20.09 15.22 4.70
N ALA A 637 19.52 15.78 5.76
CA ALA A 637 19.31 17.20 5.87
C ALA A 637 20.55 17.89 6.45
N ARG A 638 20.93 19.03 5.88
CA ARG A 638 22.08 19.83 6.29
C ARG A 638 21.61 21.13 6.92
N PHE A 639 22.09 21.37 8.15
CA PHE A 639 21.73 22.57 8.89
C PHE A 639 22.97 23.41 9.15
N ARG A 640 22.88 24.72 8.89
CA ARG A 640 23.93 25.72 9.20
C ARG A 640 23.67 26.32 10.56
N VAL A 641 24.36 25.83 11.57
CA VAL A 641 24.19 26.20 12.98
C VAL A 641 25.32 27.16 13.40
N THR A 642 24.98 28.37 13.83
CA THR A 642 25.95 29.31 14.41
C THR A 642 25.79 29.32 15.91
N VAL A 643 26.85 28.98 16.63
CA VAL A 643 26.90 29.03 18.09
C VAL A 643 27.13 30.50 18.54
N PRO A 644 26.27 31.11 19.38
CA PRO A 644 26.45 32.46 19.85
C PRO A 644 27.78 32.64 20.57
N PRO A 645 28.40 33.85 20.50
CA PRO A 645 29.64 34.13 21.21
C PRO A 645 29.55 34.01 22.73
N ASP A 646 28.36 34.21 23.28
CA ASP A 646 28.02 34.16 24.70
C ASP A 646 27.33 32.86 25.14
N ALA A 647 27.19 31.89 24.23
CA ALA A 647 26.58 30.59 24.53
C ALA A 647 27.33 29.91 25.69
N ARG A 648 26.52 29.27 26.58
CA ARG A 648 27.02 28.51 27.73
C ARG A 648 26.96 27.04 27.41
N GLY A 649 28.08 26.34 27.52
CA GLY A 649 28.13 24.90 27.30
C GLY A 649 27.68 24.10 28.53
N PRO A 650 27.24 22.84 28.32
CA PRO A 650 27.12 22.14 27.03
C PRO A 650 25.96 22.63 26.17
N ILE A 651 26.01 22.36 24.84
CA ILE A 651 24.95 22.63 23.89
C ILE A 651 24.20 21.34 23.61
N THR A 652 22.87 21.41 23.58
CA THR A 652 22.02 20.30 23.17
C THR A 652 21.38 20.60 21.79
N LEU A 653 21.60 19.71 20.82
CA LEU A 653 20.88 19.69 19.56
C LEU A 653 19.82 18.63 19.62
N THR A 654 18.58 18.96 19.25
CA THR A 654 17.45 18.04 19.16
C THR A 654 16.88 18.05 17.75
N ALA A 655 16.85 16.91 17.10
CA ALA A 655 16.22 16.72 15.79
C ALA A 655 14.92 15.91 15.93
N ARG A 656 13.88 16.31 15.20
CA ARG A 656 12.58 15.64 15.19
C ARG A 656 12.03 15.50 13.78
N MET A 657 11.56 14.30 13.44
CA MET A 657 10.70 14.07 12.27
C MET A 657 9.25 14.28 12.70
N ASN A 658 8.66 15.35 12.24
CA ASN A 658 7.30 15.76 12.60
C ASN A 658 6.31 15.40 11.48
N TYR A 659 5.10 15.01 11.85
CA TYR A 659 4.01 14.65 10.94
C TYR A 659 2.70 15.33 11.37
N ARG A 660 2.06 16.06 10.45
CA ARG A 660 0.71 16.58 10.57
C ARG A 660 -0.08 16.19 9.34
N LYS A 661 -1.10 15.35 9.52
CA LYS A 661 -1.98 14.95 8.41
C LYS A 661 -2.88 16.11 8.04
N PHE A 662 -2.85 16.43 6.78
CA PHE A 662 -3.25 17.65 6.11
C PHE A 662 -2.45 18.89 6.56
N SER A 663 -1.95 19.61 5.57
CA SER A 663 -1.22 20.85 5.79
C SER A 663 -2.14 21.90 6.40
N TRP A 664 -1.54 22.88 7.05
CA TRP A 664 -2.29 24.00 7.63
C TRP A 664 -3.21 24.65 6.60
N TRP A 665 -2.68 25.00 5.43
CA TRP A 665 -3.46 25.65 4.36
C TRP A 665 -4.62 24.77 3.87
N ASN A 666 -4.38 23.52 3.63
CA ASN A 666 -5.41 22.57 3.16
C ASN A 666 -6.53 22.41 4.21
N THR A 667 -6.18 22.44 5.50
CA THR A 667 -7.16 22.37 6.59
C THR A 667 -8.01 23.64 6.66
N GLN A 668 -7.40 24.84 6.54
CA GLN A 668 -8.13 26.10 6.48
C GLN A 668 -9.10 26.11 5.30
N PHE A 669 -8.64 25.74 4.11
CA PHE A 669 -9.46 25.62 2.90
C PHE A 669 -10.61 24.63 3.08
N SER A 670 -10.35 23.46 3.62
CA SER A 670 -11.36 22.40 3.71
C SER A 670 -12.50 22.75 4.68
N PHE A 671 -12.21 23.46 5.76
CA PHE A 671 -13.21 23.80 6.78
C PHE A 671 -13.87 25.17 6.56
N ALA A 672 -13.12 26.18 6.16
CA ALA A 672 -13.58 27.55 6.11
C ALA A 672 -13.22 28.28 4.79
N GLY A 673 -12.75 27.59 3.78
CA GLY A 673 -12.39 28.18 2.50
C GLY A 673 -13.59 28.68 1.73
N VAL A 674 -13.63 29.98 1.46
CA VAL A 674 -14.60 30.66 0.59
C VAL A 674 -13.85 31.54 -0.41
N ARG A 675 -14.41 31.72 -1.61
CA ARG A 675 -13.82 32.64 -2.59
C ARG A 675 -13.91 34.08 -2.08
N ASP A 676 -12.88 34.87 -2.36
CA ASP A 676 -12.88 36.29 -2.04
C ASP A 676 -13.98 37.01 -2.86
N PRO A 677 -15.06 37.51 -2.23
CA PRO A 677 -16.17 38.15 -2.93
C PRO A 677 -15.79 39.50 -3.55
N SER A 678 -14.68 40.06 -3.19
CA SER A 678 -14.18 41.30 -3.78
C SER A 678 -13.54 41.10 -5.18
N LEU A 679 -13.19 39.85 -5.50
CA LEU A 679 -12.63 39.52 -6.81
C LEU A 679 -13.75 39.15 -7.77
N THR A 680 -13.91 39.93 -8.83
CA THR A 680 -14.79 39.65 -9.94
C THR A 680 -13.99 39.33 -11.19
N GLY A 681 -14.45 38.36 -11.99
CA GLY A 681 -13.83 38.03 -13.27
C GLY A 681 -12.67 37.05 -13.19
N PHE A 682 -12.52 36.28 -12.10
CA PHE A 682 -11.63 35.12 -12.07
C PHE A 682 -12.17 34.00 -12.96
N ALA A 683 -11.27 33.27 -13.61
CA ALA A 683 -11.63 32.15 -14.46
C ALA A 683 -11.55 30.82 -13.66
N LEU A 684 -12.61 30.00 -13.80
CA LEU A 684 -12.58 28.60 -13.43
C LEU A 684 -12.33 27.77 -14.67
N SER A 685 -11.26 27.03 -14.70
CA SER A 685 -10.93 26.11 -15.77
C SER A 685 -10.32 24.82 -15.23
N PRO A 686 -10.36 23.72 -16.00
CA PRO A 686 -9.65 22.50 -15.66
C PRO A 686 -8.14 22.68 -15.47
N GLU A 687 -7.56 23.73 -16.04
CA GLU A 687 -6.11 23.97 -15.99
C GLU A 687 -5.70 24.82 -14.78
N ALA A 688 -6.57 25.72 -14.30
CA ALA A 688 -6.21 26.68 -13.29
C ALA A 688 -7.44 27.28 -12.54
N ASP A 689 -7.18 27.84 -11.39
CA ASP A 689 -8.12 28.63 -10.61
C ASP A 689 -7.48 29.96 -10.23
N ASP A 690 -7.94 31.04 -10.82
CA ASP A 690 -7.45 32.41 -10.60
C ASP A 690 -8.07 33.05 -9.34
N GLY A 691 -9.02 32.36 -8.68
CA GLY A 691 -9.72 32.85 -7.50
C GLY A 691 -8.85 32.91 -6.25
N ARG A 692 -8.96 34.01 -5.49
CA ARG A 692 -8.36 34.09 -4.15
C ARG A 692 -9.29 33.48 -3.11
N TRP A 693 -8.73 32.80 -2.13
CA TRP A 693 -9.46 32.16 -1.04
C TRP A 693 -9.27 32.88 0.29
N LEU A 694 -10.39 33.03 1.03
CA LEU A 694 -10.43 33.48 2.41
C LEU A 694 -10.83 32.30 3.31
N PHE A 695 -10.40 32.31 4.58
CA PHE A 695 -10.65 31.21 5.53
C PHE A 695 -11.59 31.65 6.66
N ASN A 696 -12.71 32.27 6.27
CA ASN A 696 -13.73 32.81 7.19
C ASN A 696 -15.13 32.25 6.91
N GLY A 697 -15.22 31.13 6.19
CA GLY A 697 -16.48 30.47 5.87
C GLY A 697 -17.15 29.84 7.08
N ASP A 698 -18.45 29.54 6.93
CA ASP A 698 -19.25 28.90 7.96
C ASP A 698 -18.87 27.43 8.15
N THR A 699 -18.50 27.06 9.37
CA THR A 699 -18.08 25.72 9.73
C THR A 699 -19.19 24.84 10.33
N ARG A 700 -20.41 25.35 10.51
CA ARG A 700 -21.49 24.61 11.20
C ARG A 700 -21.91 23.32 10.48
N HIS A 701 -21.77 23.28 9.16
CA HIS A 701 -22.20 22.17 8.30
C HIS A 701 -21.05 21.30 7.79
N VAL A 702 -19.84 21.47 8.34
CA VAL A 702 -18.70 20.60 7.97
C VAL A 702 -18.95 19.17 8.44
N SER A 703 -18.37 18.21 7.75
CA SER A 703 -18.40 16.80 8.14
C SER A 703 -17.49 16.55 9.36
N GLY A 704 -17.80 15.53 10.17
CA GLY A 704 -17.09 15.22 11.41
C GLY A 704 -17.70 15.87 12.66
N ALA A 705 -17.14 15.61 13.83
CA ALA A 705 -17.61 16.08 15.12
C ALA A 705 -17.20 17.54 15.41
N ILE A 706 -15.99 17.95 15.01
CA ILE A 706 -15.48 19.31 15.22
C ILE A 706 -16.13 20.25 14.21
N LYS A 707 -16.85 21.28 14.71
CA LYS A 707 -17.55 22.30 13.93
C LYS A 707 -16.80 23.64 13.92
N ALA A 708 -15.49 23.58 13.85
CA ALA A 708 -14.58 24.70 13.72
C ALA A 708 -13.37 24.22 12.92
N ILE A 709 -12.48 25.13 12.50
CA ILE A 709 -11.20 24.72 11.91
C ILE A 709 -10.39 23.97 12.98
N PRO A 710 -10.06 22.69 12.78
CA PRO A 710 -9.37 21.94 13.81
C PRO A 710 -7.89 22.32 13.92
N ASP A 711 -7.39 22.40 15.15
CA ASP A 711 -5.96 22.46 15.43
C ASP A 711 -5.39 21.03 15.43
N LEU A 712 -4.89 20.60 14.28
CA LEU A 712 -4.52 19.21 14.04
C LEU A 712 -3.28 18.81 14.83
N PRO A 713 -3.25 17.61 15.43
CA PRO A 713 -2.11 17.15 16.22
C PRO A 713 -0.87 16.95 15.34
N ILE A 714 0.27 17.42 15.84
CA ILE A 714 1.59 17.11 15.30
C ILE A 714 2.11 15.89 16.03
N THR A 715 2.41 14.84 15.26
CA THR A 715 2.98 13.60 15.79
C THR A 715 4.48 13.58 15.53
N VAL A 716 5.28 13.47 16.60
CA VAL A 716 6.72 13.23 16.47
C VAL A 716 6.93 11.76 16.12
N VAL A 717 7.28 11.48 14.86
CA VAL A 717 7.48 10.13 14.34
C VAL A 717 8.77 9.51 14.86
N ALA A 718 9.85 10.31 14.88
CA ALA A 718 11.16 9.94 15.38
C ALA A 718 11.88 11.16 15.92
N GLN A 719 12.79 10.97 16.86
CA GLN A 719 13.63 12.04 17.38
C GLN A 719 15.01 11.53 17.81
N ASP A 720 15.98 12.42 17.79
CA ASP A 720 17.31 12.22 18.34
C ASP A 720 17.79 13.48 19.04
N HIS A 721 18.75 13.34 19.96
CA HIS A 721 19.39 14.45 20.62
C HIS A 721 20.86 14.15 20.88
N VAL A 722 21.68 15.19 20.80
CA VAL A 722 23.11 15.10 21.11
C VAL A 722 23.53 16.28 21.96
N THR A 723 24.29 16.02 23.02
CA THR A 723 24.86 17.06 23.89
C THR A 723 26.35 17.18 23.61
N LEU A 724 26.80 18.41 23.29
CA LEU A 724 28.14 18.73 22.83
C LEU A 724 28.79 19.75 23.74
N GLU A 725 30.00 19.47 24.19
CA GLU A 725 30.77 20.37 25.01
C GLU A 725 31.42 21.49 24.19
N LEU A 726 31.44 22.68 24.71
CA LEU A 726 32.17 23.82 24.13
C LEU A 726 33.67 23.77 24.42
N VAL A 727 34.47 24.13 23.44
CA VAL A 727 35.90 24.35 23.62
C VAL A 727 36.13 25.71 24.29
N ASP A 728 36.92 25.74 25.37
CA ASP A 728 37.31 26.99 26.02
C ASP A 728 38.07 27.92 25.02
N ARG A 729 37.75 29.19 25.01
CA ARG A 729 38.42 30.20 24.16
C ARG A 729 39.94 30.19 24.30
N ARG A 730 40.47 29.85 25.47
CA ARG A 730 41.92 29.77 25.72
C ARG A 730 42.57 28.49 25.16
N ALA A 731 41.80 27.44 24.95
CA ALA A 731 42.28 26.17 24.38
C ALA A 731 42.23 26.14 22.84
N ALA A 732 41.76 27.20 22.19
CA ALA A 732 41.59 27.32 20.75
C ALA A 732 42.88 27.27 19.91
N SER A 733 44.06 27.33 20.55
CA SER A 733 45.36 27.09 19.90
C SER A 733 45.81 25.64 19.82
N ALA A 734 45.12 24.75 20.52
CA ALA A 734 45.32 23.28 20.36
C ALA A 734 44.59 22.80 19.10
N GLY A 735 45.29 22.10 18.22
CA GLY A 735 44.90 21.67 16.88
C GLY A 735 43.48 21.14 16.71
N ARG A 736 43.05 20.97 15.44
CA ARG A 736 41.73 20.42 15.11
C ARG A 736 41.46 19.10 15.86
N PRO A 737 40.27 18.93 16.43
CA PRO A 737 39.92 17.69 17.11
C PRO A 737 39.98 16.50 16.13
N ALA A 738 40.55 15.40 16.61
CA ALA A 738 40.55 14.19 15.84
C ALA A 738 39.10 13.64 15.73
N ALA A 739 38.71 13.20 14.53
CA ALA A 739 37.43 12.52 14.35
C ALA A 739 37.39 11.23 15.20
N PRO A 740 36.26 10.88 15.78
CA PRO A 740 36.08 9.60 16.47
C PRO A 740 36.49 8.44 15.56
N GLN A 741 37.23 7.47 16.12
CA GLN A 741 37.51 6.25 15.36
C GLN A 741 36.22 5.43 15.22
N PRO A 742 35.77 5.12 13.98
CA PRO A 742 34.58 4.31 13.76
C PRO A 742 34.74 2.91 14.37
N GLN A 743 33.68 2.39 14.96
CA GLN A 743 33.60 1.07 15.58
C GLN A 743 32.59 0.19 14.82
N ALA A 744 32.64 -1.14 15.02
CA ALA A 744 31.75 -2.07 14.33
C ALA A 744 30.25 -1.76 14.55
N PHE A 745 29.87 -1.28 15.72
CA PHE A 745 28.48 -0.90 16.01
C PHE A 745 28.05 0.42 15.31
N ASP A 746 28.96 1.19 14.73
CA ASP A 746 28.63 2.38 13.93
C ASP A 746 28.34 2.03 12.46
N ARG A 747 28.52 0.75 12.06
CA ARG A 747 28.35 0.31 10.68
C ARG A 747 27.03 0.80 10.05
N GLU A 748 25.91 0.55 10.73
CA GLU A 748 24.58 0.94 10.22
C GLU A 748 24.46 2.47 10.03
N ARG A 749 24.94 3.24 10.99
CA ARG A 749 24.89 4.70 10.94
C ARG A 749 25.68 5.27 9.75
N TRP A 750 26.92 4.74 9.53
CA TRP A 750 27.72 5.11 8.37
C TRP A 750 27.10 4.66 7.05
N ASN A 751 26.47 3.47 7.03
CA ASN A 751 25.77 2.97 5.86
C ASN A 751 24.56 3.87 5.52
N ASP A 752 23.77 4.24 6.51
CA ASP A 752 22.59 5.11 6.34
C ASP A 752 23.00 6.52 5.84
N TYR A 753 24.06 7.09 6.41
CA TYR A 753 24.62 8.33 5.93
C TYR A 753 25.12 8.23 4.48
N GLY A 754 25.84 7.16 4.16
CA GLY A 754 26.33 6.88 2.82
C GLY A 754 25.19 6.75 1.79
N ILE A 755 24.08 6.08 2.15
CA ILE A 755 22.89 5.96 1.30
C ILE A 755 22.29 7.33 1.01
N GLY A 756 22.08 8.17 2.03
CA GLY A 756 21.52 9.50 1.84
C GLY A 756 22.41 10.40 0.98
N MET A 757 23.72 10.37 1.21
CA MET A 757 24.69 11.12 0.39
C MET A 757 24.70 10.64 -1.06
N PHE A 758 24.60 9.33 -1.29
CA PHE A 758 24.54 8.74 -2.63
C PHE A 758 23.30 9.22 -3.38
N LEU A 759 22.13 9.12 -2.75
CA LEU A 759 20.86 9.51 -3.37
C LEU A 759 20.77 11.01 -3.67
N GLN A 760 21.50 11.84 -2.91
CA GLN A 760 21.64 13.27 -3.18
C GLN A 760 22.68 13.59 -4.25
N GLY A 761 23.45 12.61 -4.73
CA GLY A 761 24.53 12.79 -5.71
C GLY A 761 25.85 13.29 -5.11
N ASP A 762 26.01 13.29 -3.77
CA ASP A 762 27.29 13.57 -3.12
C ASP A 762 28.13 12.28 -3.06
N PHE A 763 28.64 11.87 -4.23
CA PHE A 763 29.38 10.62 -4.38
C PHE A 763 30.66 10.59 -3.58
N VAL A 764 31.33 11.74 -3.38
CA VAL A 764 32.55 11.83 -2.57
C VAL A 764 32.28 11.49 -1.11
N ALA A 765 31.21 12.05 -0.54
CA ALA A 765 30.82 11.75 0.83
C ALA A 765 30.29 10.31 0.96
N ALA A 766 29.49 9.83 0.00
CA ALA A 766 28.97 8.47 -0.04
C ALA A 766 30.10 7.44 -0.08
N LYS A 767 31.09 7.63 -0.97
CA LYS A 767 32.26 6.78 -1.08
C LYS A 767 33.02 6.64 0.25
N ARG A 768 33.34 7.76 0.89
CA ARG A 768 34.01 7.79 2.19
C ARG A 768 33.20 7.06 3.27
N ALA A 769 31.89 7.21 3.26
CA ALA A 769 31.01 6.54 4.20
C ALA A 769 31.04 5.02 4.01
N PHE A 770 30.89 4.52 2.78
CA PHE A 770 30.92 3.09 2.49
C PHE A 770 32.33 2.48 2.67
N GLU A 771 33.41 3.22 2.37
CA GLU A 771 34.77 2.79 2.71
C GLU A 771 34.93 2.63 4.23
N THR A 772 34.27 3.48 5.02
CA THR A 772 34.25 3.35 6.48
C THR A 772 33.43 2.13 6.92
N VAL A 773 32.26 1.87 6.33
CA VAL A 773 31.47 0.66 6.54
C VAL A 773 32.33 -0.59 6.31
N ASN A 774 33.02 -0.67 5.16
CA ASN A 774 33.83 -1.83 4.80
C ASN A 774 35.08 -2.02 5.70
N ARG A 775 35.59 -0.92 6.26
CA ARG A 775 36.69 -0.96 7.21
C ARG A 775 36.25 -1.51 8.56
N VAL A 776 35.11 -1.12 9.06
CA VAL A 776 34.61 -1.53 10.39
C VAL A 776 33.96 -2.92 10.35
N ASP A 777 33.44 -3.35 9.20
CA ASP A 777 32.90 -4.69 8.98
C ASP A 777 33.31 -5.26 7.61
N PRO A 778 34.47 -5.85 7.50
CA PRO A 778 34.99 -6.40 6.24
C PRO A 778 34.23 -7.62 5.71
N ARG A 779 33.24 -8.14 6.46
CA ARG A 779 32.41 -9.27 6.03
C ARG A 779 30.98 -8.83 5.61
N TYR A 780 30.69 -7.56 5.64
CA TYR A 780 29.39 -7.02 5.27
C TYR A 780 29.31 -6.80 3.76
N ALA A 781 28.89 -7.81 3.01
CA ALA A 781 28.80 -7.76 1.55
C ALA A 781 28.01 -6.55 1.01
N PRO A 782 26.84 -6.14 1.61
CA PRO A 782 26.12 -4.95 1.13
C PRO A 782 26.91 -3.64 1.18
N GLY A 783 27.88 -3.49 2.08
CA GLY A 783 28.77 -2.33 2.14
C GLY A 783 29.67 -2.23 0.90
N PHE A 784 30.20 -3.35 0.43
CA PHE A 784 30.98 -3.41 -0.82
C PHE A 784 30.09 -3.18 -2.04
N VAL A 785 28.85 -3.71 -2.05
CA VAL A 785 27.87 -3.42 -3.12
C VAL A 785 27.58 -1.92 -3.19
N ASN A 786 27.30 -1.26 -2.06
CA ASN A 786 27.01 0.16 -2.01
C ASN A 786 28.20 1.01 -2.49
N LEU A 787 29.44 0.63 -2.14
CA LEU A 787 30.63 1.28 -2.68
C LEU A 787 30.77 1.06 -4.19
N GLY A 788 30.53 -0.17 -4.66
CA GLY A 788 30.53 -0.51 -6.09
C GLY A 788 29.48 0.30 -6.86
N ARG A 789 28.29 0.50 -6.28
CA ARG A 789 27.20 1.31 -6.83
C ARG A 789 27.62 2.77 -7.03
N VAL A 790 28.32 3.37 -6.03
CA VAL A 790 28.89 4.72 -6.16
C VAL A 790 29.87 4.78 -7.33
N LEU A 791 30.82 3.81 -7.41
CA LEU A 791 31.85 3.78 -8.43
C LEU A 791 31.28 3.60 -9.85
N VAL A 792 30.17 2.83 -9.99
CA VAL A 792 29.44 2.73 -11.25
C VAL A 792 28.89 4.10 -11.68
N GLN A 793 28.32 4.85 -10.74
CA GLN A 793 27.77 6.20 -11.04
C GLN A 793 28.87 7.24 -11.28
N GLU A 794 30.03 7.11 -10.66
CA GLU A 794 31.22 7.93 -10.97
C GLU A 794 31.86 7.59 -12.34
N GLY A 795 31.50 6.45 -12.95
CA GLY A 795 32.08 5.96 -14.19
C GLY A 795 33.39 5.19 -14.00
N ASP A 796 33.85 4.97 -12.77
CA ASP A 796 35.04 4.14 -12.49
C ASP A 796 34.69 2.64 -12.47
N HIS A 797 34.37 2.13 -13.65
CA HIS A 797 33.90 0.76 -13.82
C HIS A 797 34.99 -0.28 -13.46
N ALA A 798 36.27 0.08 -13.58
CA ALA A 798 37.36 -0.84 -13.20
C ALA A 798 37.44 -1.01 -11.68
N ALA A 799 37.38 0.08 -10.93
CA ALA A 799 37.34 0.02 -9.47
C ALA A 799 36.02 -0.63 -8.98
N ALA A 800 34.88 -0.33 -9.64
CA ALA A 800 33.61 -0.94 -9.35
C ALA A 800 33.67 -2.47 -9.41
N LEU A 801 34.16 -3.03 -10.52
CA LEU A 801 34.31 -4.48 -10.70
C LEU A 801 35.21 -5.14 -9.62
N LYS A 802 36.30 -4.47 -9.23
CA LYS A 802 37.16 -4.94 -8.15
C LYS A 802 36.43 -5.04 -6.81
N VAL A 803 35.66 -3.99 -6.46
CA VAL A 803 34.95 -3.91 -5.18
C VAL A 803 33.74 -4.83 -5.17
N LEU A 804 32.98 -4.90 -6.27
CA LEU A 804 31.87 -5.83 -6.41
C LEU A 804 32.30 -7.28 -6.40
N GLY A 805 33.49 -7.58 -6.96
CA GLY A 805 34.11 -8.90 -6.84
C GLY A 805 34.38 -9.30 -5.37
N GLN A 806 34.72 -8.34 -4.50
CA GLN A 806 34.86 -8.60 -3.06
C GLN A 806 33.49 -8.91 -2.42
N ALA A 807 32.43 -8.18 -2.81
CA ALA A 807 31.07 -8.46 -2.34
C ALA A 807 30.63 -9.87 -2.71
N LEU A 808 30.82 -10.27 -3.97
CA LEU A 808 30.47 -11.60 -4.49
C LEU A 808 31.37 -12.73 -3.91
N ALA A 809 32.57 -12.42 -3.48
CA ALA A 809 33.42 -13.38 -2.77
C ALA A 809 32.93 -13.64 -1.33
N ILE A 810 32.31 -12.65 -0.69
CA ILE A 810 31.70 -12.78 0.65
C ILE A 810 30.34 -13.48 0.54
N ASP A 811 29.49 -13.04 -0.38
CA ASP A 811 28.15 -13.57 -0.65
C ASP A 811 27.96 -13.75 -2.17
N PRO A 812 28.22 -14.96 -2.69
CA PRO A 812 28.05 -15.27 -4.12
C PRO A 812 26.60 -15.14 -4.62
N GLY A 813 25.64 -15.11 -3.71
CA GLY A 813 24.20 -15.02 -4.02
C GLY A 813 23.64 -13.61 -3.96
N ILE A 814 24.41 -12.57 -3.63
CA ILE A 814 23.87 -11.21 -3.45
C ILE A 814 23.45 -10.60 -4.79
N ALA A 815 22.12 -10.59 -5.06
CA ALA A 815 21.56 -10.15 -6.34
C ALA A 815 21.93 -8.71 -6.72
N SER A 816 21.99 -7.79 -5.75
CA SER A 816 22.44 -6.41 -6.00
C SER A 816 23.90 -6.35 -6.43
N GLY A 817 24.76 -7.23 -5.91
CA GLY A 817 26.14 -7.38 -6.36
C GLY A 817 26.23 -7.80 -7.82
N HIS A 818 25.44 -8.79 -8.22
CA HIS A 818 25.33 -9.21 -9.62
C HIS A 818 24.79 -8.08 -10.51
N TYR A 819 23.75 -7.37 -10.08
CA TYR A 819 23.17 -6.27 -10.86
C TYR A 819 24.19 -5.16 -11.15
N PHE A 820 24.88 -4.64 -10.13
CA PHE A 820 25.87 -3.56 -10.34
C PHE A 820 27.13 -4.03 -11.06
N THR A 821 27.53 -5.29 -10.91
CA THR A 821 28.58 -5.91 -11.73
C THR A 821 28.19 -5.88 -13.21
N ALA A 822 26.96 -6.25 -13.52
CA ALA A 822 26.44 -6.21 -14.88
C ALA A 822 26.45 -4.80 -15.48
N LEU A 823 26.07 -3.77 -14.70
CA LEU A 823 26.12 -2.39 -15.17
C LEU A 823 27.57 -1.94 -15.50
N ALA A 824 28.53 -2.30 -14.64
CA ALA A 824 29.95 -2.00 -14.90
C ALA A 824 30.48 -2.73 -16.13
N LEU A 825 30.12 -4.01 -16.32
CA LEU A 825 30.47 -4.80 -17.52
C LEU A 825 29.81 -4.23 -18.79
N LYS A 826 28.51 -3.85 -18.71
CA LYS A 826 27.79 -3.20 -19.80
C LYS A 826 28.50 -1.94 -20.27
N ALA A 827 28.92 -1.07 -19.36
CA ALA A 827 29.63 0.16 -19.69
C ALA A 827 30.98 -0.08 -20.35
N ARG A 828 31.56 -1.28 -20.14
CA ARG A 828 32.80 -1.73 -20.78
C ARG A 828 32.59 -2.50 -22.09
N GLY A 829 31.32 -2.66 -22.54
CA GLY A 829 30.97 -3.41 -23.75
C GLY A 829 31.02 -4.94 -23.58
N GLN A 830 31.16 -5.45 -22.36
CA GLN A 830 31.19 -6.89 -22.04
C GLN A 830 29.78 -7.43 -21.83
N TYR A 831 29.00 -7.44 -22.93
CA TYR A 831 27.54 -7.66 -22.87
C TYR A 831 27.16 -9.09 -22.46
N ASP A 832 27.92 -10.11 -22.89
CA ASP A 832 27.60 -11.51 -22.56
C ASP A 832 27.75 -11.76 -21.05
N GLU A 833 28.86 -11.36 -20.47
CA GLU A 833 29.13 -11.46 -19.05
C GLU A 833 28.10 -10.63 -18.23
N ALA A 834 27.74 -9.45 -18.72
CA ALA A 834 26.70 -8.62 -18.08
C ALA A 834 25.34 -9.32 -18.05
N ILE A 835 24.94 -9.99 -19.15
CA ILE A 835 23.68 -10.76 -19.21
C ILE A 835 23.70 -11.94 -18.22
N GLU A 836 24.82 -12.66 -18.07
CA GLU A 836 24.97 -13.75 -17.10
C GLU A 836 24.72 -13.25 -15.67
N HIS A 837 25.33 -12.15 -15.28
CA HIS A 837 25.13 -11.53 -13.99
C HIS A 837 23.69 -11.05 -13.78
N LEU A 838 23.05 -10.42 -14.78
CA LEU A 838 21.65 -10.02 -14.71
C LEU A 838 20.71 -11.23 -14.59
N ARG A 839 20.99 -12.32 -15.31
CA ARG A 839 20.22 -13.56 -15.19
C ARG A 839 20.35 -14.19 -13.79
N ALA A 840 21.51 -14.09 -13.14
CA ALA A 840 21.69 -14.51 -11.75
C ALA A 840 20.81 -13.68 -10.80
N ALA A 841 20.71 -12.37 -11.00
CA ALA A 841 19.82 -11.51 -10.24
C ALA A 841 18.32 -11.81 -10.54
N ALA A 842 17.96 -12.00 -11.80
CA ALA A 842 16.60 -12.33 -12.22
C ALA A 842 16.13 -13.70 -11.73
N ALA A 843 17.03 -14.66 -11.54
CA ALA A 843 16.71 -15.98 -10.99
C ALA A 843 16.22 -15.89 -9.53
N GLN A 844 16.74 -14.93 -8.75
CA GLN A 844 16.30 -14.69 -7.38
C GLN A 844 15.08 -13.74 -7.33
N TYR A 845 15.04 -12.75 -8.21
CA TYR A 845 14.01 -11.72 -8.27
C TYR A 845 13.35 -11.68 -9.66
N PRO A 846 12.57 -12.70 -10.03
CA PRO A 846 12.04 -12.84 -11.38
C PRO A 846 11.03 -11.74 -11.77
N ARG A 847 10.50 -11.02 -10.79
CA ARG A 847 9.57 -9.90 -10.98
C ARG A 847 10.24 -8.52 -10.89
N ASP A 848 11.58 -8.42 -10.81
CA ASP A 848 12.26 -7.12 -10.90
C ASP A 848 12.26 -6.61 -12.34
N LYS A 849 11.36 -5.67 -12.64
CA LYS A 849 11.19 -5.08 -13.97
C LYS A 849 12.45 -4.38 -14.48
N VAL A 850 13.26 -3.79 -13.59
CA VAL A 850 14.47 -3.06 -13.98
C VAL A 850 15.58 -4.03 -14.41
N VAL A 851 15.74 -5.15 -13.70
CA VAL A 851 16.68 -6.22 -14.11
C VAL A 851 16.29 -6.75 -15.49
N ARG A 852 14.99 -7.02 -15.73
CA ARG A 852 14.45 -7.47 -17.02
C ARG A 852 14.71 -6.46 -18.15
N ASN A 853 14.44 -5.19 -17.89
CA ASN A 853 14.71 -4.11 -18.85
C ASN A 853 16.18 -4.04 -19.22
N GLN A 854 17.11 -4.24 -18.27
CA GLN A 854 18.55 -4.24 -18.57
C GLN A 854 18.96 -5.46 -19.43
N ILE A 855 18.38 -6.65 -19.15
CA ILE A 855 18.63 -7.84 -20.01
C ILE A 855 18.12 -7.57 -21.43
N GLY A 856 16.86 -7.11 -21.58
CA GLY A 856 16.27 -6.80 -22.87
C GLY A 856 17.09 -5.79 -23.65
N ARG A 857 17.57 -4.72 -22.99
CA ARG A 857 18.40 -3.69 -23.61
C ARG A 857 19.74 -4.23 -24.10
N LEU A 858 20.41 -5.11 -23.35
CA LEU A 858 21.64 -5.76 -23.77
C LEU A 858 21.42 -6.72 -24.95
N LEU A 859 20.34 -7.47 -24.95
CA LEU A 859 19.94 -8.34 -26.06
C LEU A 859 19.63 -7.52 -27.32
N PHE A 860 18.97 -6.37 -27.19
CA PHE A 860 18.76 -5.43 -28.29
C PHE A 860 20.08 -4.95 -28.88
N LEU A 861 21.05 -4.52 -28.05
CA LEU A 861 22.39 -4.09 -28.50
C LEU A 861 23.13 -5.21 -29.22
N LYS A 862 22.89 -6.46 -28.85
CA LYS A 862 23.42 -7.65 -29.52
C LYS A 862 22.63 -8.06 -30.77
N ARG A 863 21.57 -7.32 -31.13
CA ARG A 863 20.64 -7.60 -32.23
C ARG A 863 19.81 -8.89 -32.06
N SER A 864 19.71 -9.43 -30.86
CA SER A 864 18.84 -10.56 -30.49
C SER A 864 17.42 -10.04 -30.18
N HIS A 865 16.75 -9.43 -31.21
CA HIS A 865 15.52 -8.67 -31.03
C HIS A 865 14.36 -9.52 -30.49
N HIS A 866 14.20 -10.77 -30.91
CA HIS A 866 13.14 -11.66 -30.39
C HIS A 866 13.33 -11.99 -28.92
N GLU A 867 14.56 -12.24 -28.48
CA GLU A 867 14.85 -12.48 -27.08
C GLU A 867 14.66 -11.20 -26.25
N ALA A 868 15.04 -10.04 -26.79
CA ALA A 868 14.83 -8.75 -26.14
C ALA A 868 13.34 -8.46 -25.93
N ILE A 869 12.50 -8.72 -26.93
CA ILE A 869 11.03 -8.61 -26.83
C ILE A 869 10.52 -9.45 -25.68
N ALA A 870 10.93 -10.72 -25.59
CA ALA A 870 10.47 -11.62 -24.52
C ALA A 870 10.80 -11.08 -23.10
N GLU A 871 11.95 -10.44 -22.92
CA GLU A 871 12.30 -9.85 -21.62
C GLU A 871 11.47 -8.58 -21.33
N PHE A 872 11.19 -7.74 -22.32
CA PHE A 872 10.34 -6.56 -22.15
C PHE A 872 8.88 -6.95 -21.92
N GLU A 873 8.38 -7.99 -22.56
CA GLU A 873 7.05 -8.55 -22.27
C GLU A 873 6.95 -9.07 -20.82
N GLN A 874 8.02 -9.69 -20.28
CA GLN A 874 8.08 -10.04 -18.85
C GLN A 874 8.04 -8.80 -17.94
N THR A 875 8.65 -7.68 -18.37
CA THR A 875 8.52 -6.40 -17.67
C THR A 875 7.07 -5.93 -17.66
N LEU A 876 6.41 -5.91 -18.82
CA LEU A 876 5.00 -5.47 -18.95
C LEU A 876 4.02 -6.40 -18.22
N ALA A 877 4.35 -7.68 -18.06
CA ALA A 877 3.57 -8.58 -17.21
C ALA A 877 3.58 -8.17 -15.72
N VAL A 878 4.62 -7.46 -15.27
CA VAL A 878 4.71 -6.90 -13.92
C VAL A 878 4.13 -5.50 -13.85
N ASP A 879 4.49 -4.64 -14.80
CA ASP A 879 4.05 -3.25 -14.89
C ASP A 879 3.67 -2.91 -16.35
N PRO A 880 2.38 -2.91 -16.69
CA PRO A 880 1.91 -2.63 -18.05
C PRO A 880 2.19 -1.20 -18.54
N GLU A 881 2.58 -0.31 -17.65
CA GLU A 881 2.81 1.11 -17.92
C GLU A 881 4.30 1.45 -17.91
N ASP A 882 5.19 0.44 -17.92
CA ASP A 882 6.64 0.64 -17.90
C ASP A 882 7.13 1.32 -19.19
N LEU A 883 7.50 2.58 -19.05
CA LEU A 883 7.90 3.44 -20.17
C LEU A 883 9.14 2.94 -20.90
N THR A 884 10.10 2.35 -20.15
CA THR A 884 11.36 1.82 -20.70
C THR A 884 11.09 0.60 -21.58
N ALA A 885 10.18 -0.29 -21.14
CA ALA A 885 9.79 -1.46 -21.92
C ALA A 885 9.09 -1.06 -23.23
N HIS A 886 8.10 -0.15 -23.18
CA HIS A 886 7.42 0.33 -24.39
C HIS A 886 8.38 0.98 -25.38
N TYR A 887 9.29 1.85 -24.92
CA TYR A 887 10.29 2.46 -25.76
C TYR A 887 11.19 1.43 -26.46
N ASN A 888 11.71 0.47 -25.72
CA ASN A 888 12.61 -0.53 -26.28
C ASN A 888 11.87 -1.55 -27.17
N LEU A 889 10.62 -1.91 -26.86
CA LEU A 889 9.77 -2.72 -27.73
C LEU A 889 9.52 -2.03 -29.08
N MET A 890 9.19 -0.72 -29.05
CA MET A 890 9.08 0.08 -30.26
C MET A 890 10.33 -0.05 -31.15
N LEU A 891 11.53 0.07 -30.55
CA LEU A 891 12.79 -0.06 -31.28
C LEU A 891 13.02 -1.49 -31.81
N CYS A 892 12.67 -2.53 -31.04
CA CYS A 892 12.77 -3.91 -31.46
C CYS A 892 11.86 -4.21 -32.66
N TYR A 893 10.59 -3.80 -32.61
CA TYR A 893 9.62 -4.01 -33.69
C TYR A 893 9.99 -3.23 -34.95
N ARG A 894 10.53 -2.00 -34.81
CA ARG A 894 11.12 -1.23 -35.91
C ARG A 894 12.26 -2.01 -36.60
N ALA A 895 13.16 -2.59 -35.78
CA ALA A 895 14.28 -3.36 -36.33
C ALA A 895 13.85 -4.65 -37.03
N LEU A 896 12.71 -5.22 -36.67
CA LEU A 896 12.11 -6.42 -37.29
C LEU A 896 11.17 -6.08 -38.48
N GLY A 897 10.83 -4.79 -38.70
CA GLY A 897 9.92 -4.36 -39.73
C GLY A 897 8.43 -4.59 -39.44
N ASP A 898 8.06 -4.84 -38.17
CA ASP A 898 6.67 -4.96 -37.71
C ASP A 898 6.08 -3.59 -37.38
N ALA A 899 5.61 -2.90 -38.45
CA ALA A 899 5.07 -1.56 -38.33
C ALA A 899 3.81 -1.47 -37.45
N GLY A 900 3.02 -2.55 -37.36
CA GLY A 900 1.80 -2.57 -36.53
C GLY A 900 2.15 -2.60 -35.04
N ALA A 901 3.08 -3.44 -34.65
CA ALA A 901 3.56 -3.52 -33.27
C ALA A 901 4.35 -2.26 -32.88
N GLU A 902 5.21 -1.75 -33.78
CA GLU A 902 5.93 -0.49 -33.57
C GLU A 902 4.97 0.67 -33.24
N GLN A 903 3.93 0.87 -34.06
CA GLN A 903 2.96 1.96 -33.88
C GLN A 903 2.18 1.82 -32.55
N ARG A 904 1.87 0.60 -32.14
CA ARG A 904 1.22 0.33 -30.85
C ARG A 904 2.11 0.77 -29.69
N GLU A 905 3.36 0.32 -29.69
CA GLU A 905 4.31 0.65 -28.61
C GLU A 905 4.67 2.14 -28.59
N GLU A 906 4.77 2.80 -29.76
CA GLU A 906 4.96 4.24 -29.87
C GLU A 906 3.78 5.03 -29.25
N THR A 907 2.56 4.54 -29.44
CA THR A 907 1.35 5.15 -28.86
C THR A 907 1.39 5.07 -27.33
N LEU A 908 1.74 3.90 -26.77
CA LEU A 908 1.85 3.70 -25.32
C LEU A 908 3.01 4.50 -24.73
N TYR A 909 4.17 4.47 -25.37
CA TYR A 909 5.31 5.30 -24.98
C TYR A 909 4.95 6.79 -24.92
N THR A 910 4.29 7.30 -25.97
CA THR A 910 3.88 8.72 -26.03
C THR A 910 2.84 9.06 -24.97
N ARG A 911 1.92 8.11 -24.65
CA ARG A 911 0.91 8.28 -23.62
C ARG A 911 1.55 8.47 -22.24
N PHE A 912 2.51 7.61 -21.87
CA PHE A 912 3.10 7.57 -20.54
C PHE A 912 4.29 8.54 -20.35
N LYS A 913 4.91 9.02 -21.43
CA LYS A 913 6.05 9.93 -21.37
C LYS A 913 5.70 11.26 -20.73
N ALA A 914 6.62 11.80 -19.91
CA ALA A 914 6.48 13.13 -19.32
C ALA A 914 6.43 14.25 -20.34
N ASP A 915 5.67 15.30 -20.04
CA ASP A 915 5.70 16.55 -20.80
C ASP A 915 6.87 17.42 -20.33
N GLU A 916 7.97 17.36 -21.05
CA GLU A 916 9.17 18.15 -20.75
C GLU A 916 8.91 19.66 -20.86
N SER A 917 7.96 20.07 -21.71
CA SER A 917 7.61 21.49 -21.90
C SER A 917 6.93 22.11 -20.68
N ALA A 918 6.22 21.30 -19.88
CA ALA A 918 5.57 21.73 -18.65
C ALA A 918 6.56 22.25 -17.60
N GLN A 919 7.83 21.85 -17.66
CA GLN A 919 8.86 22.35 -16.75
C GLN A 919 9.11 23.86 -16.90
N ALA A 920 8.81 24.45 -18.06
CA ALA A 920 8.91 25.90 -18.25
C ALA A 920 8.00 26.69 -17.31
N ILE A 921 6.82 26.14 -16.95
CA ILE A 921 5.85 26.75 -16.01
C ILE A 921 6.50 26.97 -14.63
N THR A 922 7.38 26.06 -14.20
CA THR A 922 8.02 26.13 -12.89
C THR A 922 8.96 27.34 -12.73
N GLY A 923 9.43 27.94 -13.83
CA GLY A 923 10.40 29.06 -13.80
C GLY A 923 9.88 30.29 -13.08
N SER A 924 8.63 30.66 -13.31
CA SER A 924 7.99 31.81 -12.63
C SER A 924 7.77 31.52 -11.15
N TYR A 925 7.24 30.35 -10.83
CA TYR A 925 7.04 29.91 -9.43
C TYR A 925 8.34 29.95 -8.63
N ARG A 926 9.42 29.40 -9.17
CA ARG A 926 10.74 29.33 -8.49
C ARG A 926 11.36 30.71 -8.21
N ARG A 927 11.09 31.69 -9.10
CA ARG A 927 11.57 33.08 -8.87
C ARG A 927 10.81 33.76 -7.75
N LEU A 928 9.51 33.47 -7.59
CA LEU A 928 8.64 34.06 -6.58
C LEU A 928 8.77 33.35 -5.22
N ASN A 929 9.24 32.11 -5.22
CA ASN A 929 9.37 31.27 -4.03
C ASN A 929 10.82 30.75 -3.90
N PRO A 930 11.78 31.59 -3.47
CA PRO A 930 13.19 31.20 -3.41
C PRO A 930 13.47 30.06 -2.42
N GLU A 931 12.67 29.92 -1.37
CA GLU A 931 12.77 28.85 -0.38
C GLU A 931 12.43 27.49 -1.02
N ASP A 932 11.35 27.40 -1.77
CA ASP A 932 10.99 26.18 -2.50
C ASP A 932 11.99 25.86 -3.63
N ASN A 933 12.58 26.87 -4.23
CA ASN A 933 13.65 26.68 -5.20
C ASN A 933 14.94 26.15 -4.55
N LEU A 934 15.23 26.53 -3.30
CA LEU A 934 16.32 25.95 -2.51
C LEU A 934 16.01 24.47 -2.19
N GLU A 935 14.80 24.20 -1.68
CA GLU A 935 14.33 22.85 -1.37
C GLU A 935 14.40 21.87 -2.57
N ARG A 936 14.25 22.37 -3.78
CA ARG A 936 14.39 21.58 -5.01
C ARG A 936 15.81 21.05 -5.24
N GLN A 937 16.83 21.71 -4.66
CA GLN A 937 18.22 21.27 -4.82
C GLN A 937 18.47 20.05 -3.93
N PRO A 938 19.03 18.95 -4.44
CA PRO A 938 19.34 17.78 -3.62
C PRO A 938 20.30 18.12 -2.46
N ILE A 939 21.26 19.01 -2.72
CA ILE A 939 22.25 19.46 -1.76
C ILE A 939 22.02 20.94 -1.45
N HIS A 940 21.55 21.23 -0.23
CA HIS A 940 21.34 22.58 0.27
C HIS A 940 21.42 22.60 1.81
N GLU A 941 21.46 23.79 2.40
CA GLU A 941 21.56 23.97 3.85
C GLU A 941 20.39 24.78 4.38
N HIS A 942 19.86 24.38 5.53
CA HIS A 942 18.80 25.08 6.25
C HIS A 942 19.41 25.99 7.32
N GLY A 943 18.95 27.24 7.42
CA GLY A 943 19.33 28.22 8.42
C GLY A 943 18.25 28.44 9.46
N ASP A 944 18.53 29.35 10.42
CA ASP A 944 17.52 29.86 11.35
C ASP A 944 16.72 30.97 10.66
N ALA A 945 15.44 30.78 10.44
CA ALA A 945 14.56 31.73 9.75
C ALA A 945 14.44 33.06 10.50
N ARG A 946 14.62 33.09 11.83
CA ARG A 946 14.63 34.31 12.65
C ARG A 946 15.77 35.26 12.26
N VAL A 947 16.91 34.70 11.91
CA VAL A 947 18.09 35.47 11.46
C VAL A 947 17.87 36.01 10.04
N ALA A 948 17.17 35.27 9.19
CA ALA A 948 16.84 35.70 7.83
C ALA A 948 15.83 36.86 7.82
N ALA A 949 14.81 36.84 8.69
CA ALA A 949 13.78 37.88 8.81
C ALA A 949 14.36 39.24 9.26
N HIS A 950 15.36 39.25 10.12
CA HIS A 950 16.07 40.49 10.52
C HIS A 950 16.93 41.09 9.39
N ARG A 951 17.30 40.33 8.36
CA ARG A 951 18.11 40.80 7.23
C ARG A 951 17.28 41.34 6.06
N ASN A 952 15.96 41.12 6.03
CA ASN A 952 15.09 41.61 4.97
C ASN A 952 13.76 42.17 5.51
N PRO A 953 13.75 43.38 6.16
CA PRO A 953 12.53 43.92 6.79
C PRO A 953 11.45 44.40 5.79
N GLY A 954 11.66 44.25 4.46
CA GLY A 954 10.76 44.69 3.40
C GLY A 954 9.92 43.63 2.70
N GLY A 955 10.02 42.35 3.09
CA GLY A 955 9.42 41.23 2.34
C GLY A 955 8.06 40.73 2.85
N ALA A 956 7.48 41.30 3.90
CA ALA A 956 6.28 40.74 4.56
C ALA A 956 4.99 41.52 4.27
N THR A 957 4.69 41.81 3.00
CA THR A 957 3.35 42.30 2.61
C THR A 957 2.95 41.69 1.28
N GLY A 958 2.21 40.59 1.33
CA GLY A 958 1.61 39.97 0.13
C GLY A 958 1.46 38.46 0.22
N ARG A 959 0.70 37.93 1.19
CA ARG A 959 0.19 36.55 1.18
C ARG A 959 -1.32 36.53 0.99
#